data_c98c7d6750ba2a5fae7b470c45e048bf
#
_entry.id   c98c7d6750ba2a5fae7b470c45e048bf
#
_cell.length_a   1.000
_cell.length_b   1.000
_cell.length_c   1.000
_cell.angle_alpha   90.00
_cell.angle_beta   90.00
_cell.angle_gamma   90.00
#
_symmetry.space_group_name_H-M   'P 1'
#
loop_
_entity.id
_entity.type
_entity.pdbx_description
1 polymer ?
#
loop_
_entity_poly.entity_id
_entity_poly.type
_entity_poly.pdbx_seq_one_letter_code
_entity_poly.pdbx_strand_id
1 'polypeptide(L)'
;MLRFTLATFLALGVLLPGQVGSQDLPPNVITTNAAVSPGDLPDRRTLLGLADQALAAGLSSTASGFYAQLLADPKLSDKDREQAGLGLSAAYIERTRTAEAKATVKFLPKSPRKSLREGLIALLENDPDGARAFSVDLNIAALPPHEIAWGHALRWMVAGAESDNLNINLAQEAITRTAVSEEQRQRIEVLGYRAMIVAGKVEQRTVSALRELAADAKGTPLAFDYARNLALALAHLKDTKGAAQALAQAGTLPPARQAEADLLAGLILGTDKPEGRERLKDAARNPANIAIRLTALRALVAAADPRSETDPAKPIDTKAIANEVNDFLLRRNPGQLSYYCPRDLKVLDSIHLARAQLMLFAGSREKARQAAEDLLKDVPASPLVREATRTLAIAAWGDGSYRLAATHLTTLGESSVEPERAQLRIAAADCLFLAKDFVLAEKAYAALQKDAADTKISEDAFHQRILSLLETSDEISDWNRTTEVIEEAARSNRTRTKEPIWSAIWSLVEDMRKAQRPADAERLLARLAPLTRGARIDYDLRFTWQRALLAIANNNPTEASRLAAEIDRKLSNLPAGATPDELSKAVPELRGHAALLKARTSLNAGAAKGLDELVGLRRQFGKVPAAAASYLVEGRHLASVGRNAEAQARFESLAEEFKGEPNLAEFAALGLYEAAEQSALQAPTGGEDKLTHAVLLLERFTATYPQNALIFRVSLRRAEILRTLGQFDKSLLVLEGLIRDKPTDPSRPQAEMARADSLFGMAQQWRDRNGQLDRQRVSRAAAAYERIAEAWAKDSDDMQIEAWYKWALTLIERSRTETGLEAAATRGEARKILLRALGALRDATARAAADTAGRLSSEGRLWLSRSVLLMAETCELDGDRAEAIAAYKIIVNVNQGQPSAQSRLPGQSTAESKLATLRNSSSNPPKPQ
;
A
#
# COMPACT_ATOMS: atom_id res chain seq x y z
N MET A 1 2.28 -3.37 -15.18
CA MET A 1 2.36 -4.65 -14.49
C MET A 1 2.86 -4.52 -13.05
N LEU A 2 3.99 -3.89 -12.75
CA LEU A 2 4.50 -3.69 -11.37
C LEU A 2 3.48 -3.12 -10.37
N ARG A 3 2.67 -2.14 -10.76
CA ARG A 3 1.62 -1.54 -9.90
C ARG A 3 0.46 -2.49 -9.59
N PHE A 4 0.20 -3.47 -10.46
CA PHE A 4 -0.96 -4.37 -10.30
C PHE A 4 -0.66 -5.52 -9.34
N THR A 5 0.55 -6.08 -9.36
CA THR A 5 0.94 -7.22 -8.50
C THR A 5 1.06 -6.80 -7.03
N LEU A 6 1.70 -5.67 -6.76
CA LEU A 6 1.88 -5.20 -5.39
C LEU A 6 0.56 -4.68 -4.78
N ALA A 7 -0.26 -3.94 -5.57
CA ALA A 7 -1.57 -3.47 -5.11
C ALA A 7 -2.54 -4.62 -4.84
N THR A 8 -2.53 -5.66 -5.67
CA THR A 8 -3.37 -6.86 -5.49
C THR A 8 -2.90 -7.68 -4.28
N PHE A 9 -1.58 -7.75 -4.06
CA PHE A 9 -1.01 -8.46 -2.93
C PHE A 9 -1.24 -7.74 -1.61
N LEU A 10 -1.06 -6.43 -1.58
CA LEU A 10 -1.34 -5.60 -0.41
C LEU A 10 -2.84 -5.50 -0.11
N ALA A 11 -3.71 -5.55 -1.14
CA ALA A 11 -5.16 -5.60 -0.98
C ALA A 11 -5.67 -6.95 -0.43
N LEU A 12 -5.05 -8.08 -0.82
CA LEU A 12 -5.38 -9.42 -0.29
C LEU A 12 -4.96 -9.62 1.17
N GLY A 13 -3.99 -8.84 1.67
CA GLY A 13 -3.43 -8.96 3.02
C GLY A 13 -4.22 -8.29 4.15
N VAL A 14 -5.24 -7.49 3.85
CA VAL A 14 -6.14 -6.91 4.87
C VAL A 14 -7.44 -7.71 5.02
N LEU A 15 -7.52 -8.91 4.42
CA LEU A 15 -8.54 -9.86 4.82
C LEU A 15 -8.32 -10.18 6.30
N LEU A 16 -9.34 -9.85 7.10
CA LEU A 16 -9.53 -10.29 8.48
C LEU A 16 -8.91 -11.68 8.67
N PRO A 17 -8.23 -11.97 9.77
CA PRO A 17 -7.95 -13.35 10.16
C PRO A 17 -9.29 -14.01 10.51
N GLY A 18 -10.05 -14.31 9.49
CA GLY A 18 -11.21 -15.17 9.51
C GLY A 18 -10.74 -16.55 9.14
N GLN A 19 -10.17 -17.20 10.05
CA GLN A 19 -9.63 -18.56 10.15
C GLN A 19 -8.12 -18.53 10.45
N VAL A 20 -7.78 -18.07 11.64
CA VAL A 20 -6.76 -18.82 12.36
C VAL A 20 -7.41 -20.17 12.57
N GLY A 21 -7.04 -21.15 11.78
CA GLY A 21 -7.29 -22.54 12.09
C GLY A 21 -6.92 -22.71 13.55
N SER A 22 -7.79 -23.36 14.30
CA SER A 22 -7.57 -23.77 15.67
C SER A 22 -6.33 -24.65 15.74
N GLN A 23 -5.15 -24.06 15.65
CA GLN A 23 -3.93 -24.66 16.15
C GLN A 23 -3.86 -24.26 17.60
N ASP A 24 -4.21 -25.22 18.45
CA ASP A 24 -3.79 -25.45 19.83
C ASP A 24 -3.30 -24.20 20.58
N LEU A 25 -4.25 -23.31 20.92
CA LEU A 25 -4.09 -22.55 22.14
C LEU A 25 -4.42 -23.52 23.28
N PRO A 26 -3.51 -23.75 24.23
CA PRO A 26 -3.84 -24.51 25.41
C PRO A 26 -5.08 -23.85 26.04
N PRO A 27 -6.02 -24.60 26.60
CA PRO A 27 -7.20 -24.04 27.20
C PRO A 27 -6.72 -23.01 28.21
N ASN A 28 -7.08 -21.74 28.01
CA ASN A 28 -6.85 -20.69 28.98
C ASN A 28 -7.54 -21.13 30.28
N VAL A 29 -6.77 -21.73 31.16
CA VAL A 29 -7.12 -21.92 32.55
C VAL A 29 -7.36 -20.49 33.05
N ILE A 30 -8.61 -20.17 33.27
CA ILE A 30 -8.98 -18.97 34.00
C ILE A 30 -8.44 -19.20 35.43
N THR A 31 -7.21 -18.71 35.64
CA THR A 31 -6.72 -18.52 37.00
C THR A 31 -7.56 -17.40 37.59
N THR A 32 -8.63 -17.77 38.26
CA THR A 32 -9.22 -16.94 39.30
C THR A 32 -8.11 -16.80 40.34
N ASN A 33 -7.45 -15.62 40.35
CA ASN A 33 -6.55 -15.24 41.44
C ASN A 33 -7.37 -14.99 42.73
N ALA A 34 -7.84 -16.07 43.31
CA ALA A 34 -7.97 -16.22 44.75
C ALA A 34 -7.01 -17.34 45.09
N ALA A 35 -5.91 -17.01 45.70
CA ALA A 35 -5.02 -17.99 46.30
C ALA A 35 -5.78 -18.68 47.44
N VAL A 36 -6.54 -19.71 47.10
CA VAL A 36 -7.06 -20.67 48.06
C VAL A 36 -5.88 -21.56 48.42
N SER A 37 -5.51 -21.56 49.68
CA SER A 37 -4.48 -22.42 50.19
C SER A 37 -4.77 -23.88 49.83
N PRO A 38 -3.77 -24.73 49.52
CA PRO A 38 -3.96 -26.11 49.05
C PRO A 38 -4.69 -27.05 50.04
N GLY A 39 -5.07 -26.57 51.22
CA GLY A 39 -5.76 -27.33 52.26
C GLY A 39 -7.28 -27.19 52.31
N ASP A 40 -7.88 -26.21 51.58
CA ASP A 40 -9.30 -25.86 51.67
C ASP A 40 -10.16 -26.23 50.46
N LEU A 41 -9.67 -27.06 49.55
CA LEU A 41 -10.47 -27.51 48.41
C LEU A 41 -11.46 -28.60 48.89
N PRO A 42 -12.79 -28.47 48.53
CA PRO A 42 -13.77 -29.53 48.77
C PRO A 42 -13.30 -30.85 48.17
N ASP A 43 -13.63 -31.97 48.82
CA ASP A 43 -13.34 -33.27 48.26
C ASP A 43 -14.00 -33.42 46.86
N ARG A 44 -13.49 -34.32 46.00
CA ARG A 44 -13.93 -34.49 44.62
C ARG A 44 -15.42 -34.73 44.46
N ARG A 45 -16.02 -35.50 45.42
CA ARG A 45 -17.46 -35.80 45.40
C ARG A 45 -18.28 -34.56 45.75
N THR A 46 -17.84 -33.79 46.70
CA THR A 46 -18.43 -32.50 47.06
C THR A 46 -18.35 -31.52 45.93
N LEU A 47 -17.17 -31.44 45.23
CA LEU A 47 -17.00 -30.54 44.09
C LEU A 47 -17.88 -30.95 42.91
N LEU A 48 -18.00 -32.27 42.63
CA LEU A 48 -18.90 -32.79 41.60
C LEU A 48 -20.36 -32.47 41.92
N GLY A 49 -20.76 -32.68 43.18
CA GLY A 49 -22.11 -32.34 43.65
C GLY A 49 -22.44 -30.86 43.56
N LEU A 50 -21.46 -29.97 43.86
CA LEU A 50 -21.59 -28.54 43.72
C LEU A 50 -21.69 -28.14 42.22
N ALA A 51 -20.93 -28.79 41.35
CA ALA A 51 -21.00 -28.58 39.90
C ALA A 51 -22.40 -28.96 39.36
N ASP A 52 -22.91 -30.14 39.74
CA ASP A 52 -24.24 -30.62 39.34
C ASP A 52 -25.36 -29.71 39.87
N GLN A 53 -25.26 -29.27 41.12
CA GLN A 53 -26.21 -28.30 41.72
C GLN A 53 -26.16 -26.95 41.01
N ALA A 54 -24.97 -26.45 40.71
CA ALA A 54 -24.81 -25.19 39.98
C ALA A 54 -25.42 -25.29 38.58
N LEU A 55 -25.22 -26.41 37.87
CA LEU A 55 -25.84 -26.64 36.56
C LEU A 55 -27.36 -26.73 36.66
N ALA A 56 -27.87 -27.47 37.64
CA ALA A 56 -29.31 -27.57 37.88
C ALA A 56 -29.95 -26.22 38.21
N ALA A 57 -29.25 -25.36 38.93
CA ALA A 57 -29.67 -24.00 39.25
C ALA A 57 -29.46 -23.00 38.07
N GLY A 58 -29.05 -23.45 36.92
CA GLY A 58 -28.80 -22.57 35.74
C GLY A 58 -27.55 -21.72 35.83
N LEU A 59 -26.67 -21.96 36.81
CA LEU A 59 -25.39 -21.27 36.95
C LEU A 59 -24.32 -21.91 36.06
N SER A 60 -24.58 -21.99 34.74
CA SER A 60 -23.78 -22.75 33.78
C SER A 60 -22.32 -22.29 33.73
N SER A 61 -22.06 -20.98 34.01
CA SER A 61 -20.69 -20.45 34.09
C SER A 61 -19.92 -21.01 35.26
N THR A 62 -20.53 -21.01 36.44
CA THR A 62 -19.97 -21.55 37.68
C THR A 62 -19.81 -23.08 37.59
N ALA A 63 -20.82 -23.76 37.06
CA ALA A 63 -20.79 -25.21 36.84
C ALA A 63 -19.64 -25.60 35.90
N SER A 64 -19.46 -24.87 34.79
CA SER A 64 -18.35 -25.12 33.85
C SER A 64 -16.98 -24.95 34.51
N GLY A 65 -16.80 -24.00 35.42
CA GLY A 65 -15.57 -23.83 36.20
C GLY A 65 -15.28 -25.04 37.10
N PHE A 66 -16.27 -25.51 37.85
CA PHE A 66 -16.11 -26.67 38.71
C PHE A 66 -15.86 -27.98 37.96
N TYR A 67 -16.59 -28.21 36.85
CA TYR A 67 -16.33 -29.39 36.01
C TYR A 67 -14.95 -29.35 35.36
N ALA A 68 -14.51 -28.19 34.88
CA ALA A 68 -13.18 -28.04 34.29
C ALA A 68 -12.07 -28.30 35.33
N GLN A 69 -12.26 -27.81 36.55
CA GLN A 69 -11.34 -28.09 37.67
C GLN A 69 -11.28 -29.60 38.02
N LEU A 70 -12.42 -30.29 38.03
CA LEU A 70 -12.46 -31.74 38.22
C LEU A 70 -11.73 -32.50 37.11
N LEU A 71 -11.99 -32.13 35.86
CA LEU A 71 -11.35 -32.78 34.68
C LEU A 71 -9.83 -32.56 34.60
N ALA A 72 -9.32 -31.50 35.22
CA ALA A 72 -7.87 -31.25 35.33
C ALA A 72 -7.20 -32.15 36.37
N ASP A 73 -7.94 -32.83 37.24
CA ASP A 73 -7.37 -33.76 38.21
C ASP A 73 -7.03 -35.13 37.58
N PRO A 74 -5.73 -35.51 37.49
CA PRO A 74 -5.32 -36.78 36.89
C PRO A 74 -5.79 -38.00 37.66
N LYS A 75 -6.17 -37.84 38.93
CA LYS A 75 -6.63 -38.94 39.82
C LYS A 75 -8.17 -39.07 39.83
N LEU A 76 -8.87 -38.40 38.94
CA LEU A 76 -10.32 -38.53 38.84
C LEU A 76 -10.69 -39.90 38.27
N SER A 77 -11.68 -40.59 38.89
CA SER A 77 -12.15 -41.88 38.39
C SER A 77 -12.77 -41.73 36.97
N ASP A 78 -12.73 -42.79 36.16
CA ASP A 78 -13.30 -42.74 34.80
C ASP A 78 -14.79 -42.43 34.81
N LYS A 79 -15.53 -42.94 35.79
CA LYS A 79 -16.95 -42.66 35.99
C LYS A 79 -17.20 -41.18 36.32
N ASP A 80 -16.44 -40.62 37.27
CA ASP A 80 -16.56 -39.23 37.65
C ASP A 80 -16.08 -38.31 36.51
N ARG A 81 -15.08 -38.74 35.76
CA ARG A 81 -14.56 -38.04 34.55
C ARG A 81 -15.62 -37.99 33.46
N GLU A 82 -16.33 -39.10 33.21
CA GLU A 82 -17.46 -39.12 32.27
C GLU A 82 -18.58 -38.18 32.75
N GLN A 83 -18.96 -38.25 34.00
CA GLN A 83 -20.01 -37.39 34.55
C GLN A 83 -19.63 -35.91 34.49
N ALA A 84 -18.41 -35.57 34.87
CA ALA A 84 -17.90 -34.20 34.78
C ALA A 84 -17.83 -33.70 33.31
N GLY A 85 -17.43 -34.56 32.35
CA GLY A 85 -17.40 -34.24 30.92
C GLY A 85 -18.81 -34.01 30.37
N LEU A 86 -19.77 -34.85 30.72
CA LEU A 86 -21.18 -34.68 30.36
C LEU A 86 -21.78 -33.41 30.96
N GLY A 87 -21.45 -33.09 32.22
CA GLY A 87 -21.86 -31.86 32.88
C GLY A 87 -21.24 -30.61 32.25
N LEU A 88 -19.92 -30.66 31.95
CA LEU A 88 -19.22 -29.57 31.30
C LEU A 88 -19.78 -29.28 29.92
N SER A 89 -20.04 -30.34 29.12
CA SER A 89 -20.63 -30.18 27.80
C SER A 89 -22.03 -29.58 27.86
N ALA A 90 -22.87 -29.97 28.84
CA ALA A 90 -24.16 -29.35 29.04
C ALA A 90 -24.06 -27.87 29.41
N ALA A 91 -23.12 -27.51 30.28
CA ALA A 91 -22.88 -26.12 30.66
C ALA A 91 -22.41 -25.28 29.46
N TYR A 92 -21.60 -25.83 28.57
CA TYR A 92 -21.19 -25.15 27.36
C TYR A 92 -22.33 -25.02 26.33
N ILE A 93 -23.19 -26.03 26.16
CA ILE A 93 -24.38 -25.97 25.31
C ILE A 93 -25.31 -24.84 25.76
N GLU A 94 -25.64 -24.77 27.05
CA GLU A 94 -26.49 -23.72 27.61
C GLU A 94 -25.89 -22.31 27.40
N ARG A 95 -24.57 -22.21 27.32
CA ARG A 95 -23.86 -20.96 27.02
C ARG A 95 -23.61 -20.75 25.52
N THR A 96 -24.15 -21.59 24.66
CA THR A 96 -23.95 -21.58 23.20
C THR A 96 -22.46 -21.62 22.76
N ARG A 97 -21.59 -22.24 23.59
CA ARG A 97 -20.18 -22.48 23.32
C ARG A 97 -20.02 -23.85 22.64
N THR A 98 -20.45 -23.91 21.36
CA THR A 98 -20.56 -25.17 20.62
C THR A 98 -19.21 -25.83 20.37
N ALA A 99 -18.18 -25.06 20.07
CA ALA A 99 -16.84 -25.56 19.80
C ALA A 99 -16.25 -26.29 21.03
N GLU A 100 -16.38 -25.69 22.23
CA GLU A 100 -15.88 -26.27 23.46
C GLU A 100 -16.74 -27.46 23.90
N ALA A 101 -18.07 -27.38 23.68
CA ALA A 101 -18.95 -28.51 23.93
C ALA A 101 -18.57 -29.72 23.09
N LYS A 102 -18.34 -29.51 21.79
CA LYS A 102 -17.94 -30.52 20.81
C LYS A 102 -16.58 -31.13 21.16
N ALA A 103 -15.60 -30.31 21.52
CA ALA A 103 -14.31 -30.79 21.98
C ALA A 103 -14.41 -31.69 23.23
N THR A 104 -15.27 -31.30 24.17
CA THR A 104 -15.51 -32.07 25.40
C THR A 104 -16.20 -33.42 25.10
N VAL A 105 -17.24 -33.41 24.28
CA VAL A 105 -18.04 -34.61 23.96
C VAL A 105 -17.26 -35.64 23.16
N LYS A 106 -16.30 -35.23 22.36
CA LYS A 106 -15.48 -36.10 21.46
C LYS A 106 -14.86 -37.28 22.19
N PHE A 107 -14.42 -37.07 23.41
CA PHE A 107 -13.69 -38.05 24.19
C PHE A 107 -14.58 -38.87 25.17
N LEU A 108 -15.89 -38.62 25.20
CA LEU A 108 -16.81 -39.33 26.05
C LEU A 108 -17.22 -40.68 25.44
N PRO A 109 -17.49 -41.72 26.26
CA PRO A 109 -17.99 -42.98 25.78
C PRO A 109 -19.37 -42.85 25.13
N LYS A 110 -19.74 -43.78 24.27
CA LYS A 110 -21.07 -43.82 23.63
C LYS A 110 -22.13 -44.04 24.73
N SER A 111 -23.09 -43.16 24.83
CA SER A 111 -24.21 -43.22 25.79
C SER A 111 -25.37 -42.35 25.28
N PRO A 112 -26.61 -42.61 25.75
CA PRO A 112 -27.76 -41.76 25.44
C PRO A 112 -27.52 -40.30 25.80
N ARG A 113 -26.79 -40.03 26.89
CA ARG A 113 -26.41 -38.69 27.34
C ARG A 113 -25.46 -38.02 26.36
N LYS A 114 -24.48 -38.76 25.81
CA LYS A 114 -23.58 -38.24 24.75
C LYS A 114 -24.38 -37.90 23.50
N SER A 115 -25.23 -38.80 23.02
CA SER A 115 -26.06 -38.56 21.83
C SER A 115 -26.96 -37.33 21.98
N LEU A 116 -27.52 -37.12 23.19
CA LEU A 116 -28.26 -35.89 23.48
C LEU A 116 -27.40 -34.63 23.31
N ARG A 117 -26.15 -34.66 23.80
CA ARG A 117 -25.23 -33.52 23.65
C ARG A 117 -24.87 -33.27 22.18
N GLU A 118 -24.53 -34.34 21.46
CA GLU A 118 -24.18 -34.28 20.03
C GLU A 118 -25.35 -33.72 19.20
N GLY A 119 -26.58 -34.16 19.45
CA GLY A 119 -27.79 -33.63 18.81
C GLY A 119 -28.05 -32.16 19.09
N LEU A 120 -27.91 -31.71 20.35
CA LEU A 120 -28.05 -30.29 20.70
C LEU A 120 -26.94 -29.41 20.09
N ILE A 121 -25.71 -29.92 20.04
CA ILE A 121 -24.59 -29.23 19.39
C ILE A 121 -24.86 -29.08 17.88
N ALA A 122 -25.28 -30.15 17.19
CA ALA A 122 -25.60 -30.12 15.77
C ALA A 122 -26.65 -29.06 15.42
N LEU A 123 -27.71 -28.95 16.20
CA LEU A 123 -28.72 -27.89 16.01
C LEU A 123 -28.14 -26.48 16.17
N LEU A 124 -27.32 -26.27 17.17
CA LEU A 124 -26.68 -24.96 17.39
C LEU A 124 -25.62 -24.61 16.33
N GLU A 125 -25.05 -25.61 15.64
CA GLU A 125 -24.14 -25.47 14.50
C GLU A 125 -24.89 -25.38 13.15
N ASN A 126 -26.25 -25.34 13.16
CA ASN A 126 -27.09 -25.33 11.97
C ASN A 126 -26.97 -26.60 11.10
N ASP A 127 -26.85 -27.76 11.75
CA ASP A 127 -26.85 -29.10 11.14
C ASP A 127 -28.12 -29.86 11.58
N PRO A 128 -29.29 -29.57 11.00
CA PRO A 128 -30.54 -30.21 11.39
C PRO A 128 -30.60 -31.71 11.03
N ASP A 129 -29.92 -32.13 9.96
CA ASP A 129 -29.89 -33.55 9.56
C ASP A 129 -29.07 -34.39 10.53
N GLY A 130 -27.89 -33.88 10.98
CA GLY A 130 -27.12 -34.49 12.04
C GLY A 130 -27.92 -34.56 13.35
N ALA A 131 -28.58 -33.49 13.71
CA ALA A 131 -29.42 -33.45 14.92
C ALA A 131 -30.59 -34.45 14.85
N ARG A 132 -31.23 -34.57 13.69
CA ARG A 132 -32.29 -35.57 13.45
C ARG A 132 -31.79 -36.98 13.68
N ALA A 133 -30.62 -37.34 13.12
CA ALA A 133 -30.04 -38.66 13.31
C ALA A 133 -29.88 -38.97 14.80
N PHE A 134 -29.30 -38.06 15.59
CA PHE A 134 -29.18 -38.25 17.05
C PHE A 134 -30.52 -38.27 17.78
N SER A 135 -31.53 -37.52 17.30
CA SER A 135 -32.85 -37.46 17.93
C SER A 135 -33.66 -38.75 17.71
N VAL A 136 -33.58 -39.37 16.55
CA VAL A 136 -34.30 -40.63 16.23
C VAL A 136 -33.76 -41.78 17.05
N ASP A 137 -32.43 -41.90 17.23
CA ASP A 137 -31.78 -42.96 17.94
C ASP A 137 -31.76 -42.74 19.47
N LEU A 138 -32.21 -41.57 19.94
CA LEU A 138 -32.17 -41.22 21.35
C LEU A 138 -33.21 -41.96 22.18
N ASN A 139 -32.77 -42.89 23.04
CA ASN A 139 -33.63 -43.48 24.03
C ASN A 139 -33.77 -42.53 25.20
N ILE A 140 -34.86 -41.70 25.19
CA ILE A 140 -35.15 -40.71 26.24
C ILE A 140 -35.36 -41.36 27.58
N ALA A 141 -36.02 -42.55 27.65
CA ALA A 141 -36.28 -43.24 28.89
C ALA A 141 -35.01 -43.73 29.61
N ALA A 142 -33.87 -43.82 28.90
CA ALA A 142 -32.58 -44.17 29.50
C ALA A 142 -31.80 -42.95 30.00
N LEU A 143 -32.33 -41.75 29.89
CA LEU A 143 -31.75 -40.53 30.44
C LEU A 143 -32.06 -40.39 31.94
N PRO A 144 -31.17 -39.73 32.70
CA PRO A 144 -31.50 -39.36 34.08
C PRO A 144 -32.71 -38.43 34.15
N PRO A 145 -33.53 -38.48 35.24
CA PRO A 145 -34.74 -37.67 35.33
C PRO A 145 -34.57 -36.17 34.98
N HIS A 146 -33.46 -35.59 35.40
CA HIS A 146 -33.14 -34.16 35.12
C HIS A 146 -32.72 -33.90 33.67
N GLU A 147 -32.50 -34.92 32.83
CA GLU A 147 -32.15 -34.78 31.41
C GLU A 147 -33.28 -35.24 30.46
N ILE A 148 -34.36 -35.86 30.96
CA ILE A 148 -35.50 -36.30 30.15
C ILE A 148 -36.13 -35.12 29.38
N ALA A 149 -36.38 -34.00 30.07
CA ALA A 149 -36.87 -32.78 29.40
C ALA A 149 -35.94 -32.26 28.30
N TRP A 150 -34.65 -32.36 28.46
CA TRP A 150 -33.67 -32.03 27.42
C TRP A 150 -33.73 -32.99 26.23
N GLY A 151 -34.05 -34.26 26.44
CA GLY A 151 -34.31 -35.21 25.37
C GLY A 151 -35.52 -34.82 24.52
N HIS A 152 -36.62 -34.41 25.19
CA HIS A 152 -37.79 -33.85 24.51
C HIS A 152 -37.49 -32.50 23.85
N ALA A 153 -36.63 -31.68 24.45
CA ALA A 153 -36.15 -30.43 23.87
C ALA A 153 -35.44 -30.64 22.54
N LEU A 154 -34.55 -31.65 22.44
CA LEU A 154 -33.91 -31.99 21.17
C LEU A 154 -34.96 -32.32 20.08
N ARG A 155 -36.00 -33.11 20.40
CA ARG A 155 -37.11 -33.40 19.48
C ARG A 155 -37.88 -32.16 19.07
N TRP A 156 -38.13 -31.27 20.02
CA TRP A 156 -38.81 -30.00 19.78
C TRP A 156 -37.99 -29.12 18.79
N MET A 157 -36.68 -29.01 19.05
CA MET A 157 -35.80 -28.19 18.22
C MET A 157 -35.63 -28.75 16.81
N VAL A 158 -35.56 -30.09 16.65
CA VAL A 158 -35.56 -30.76 15.32
C VAL A 158 -36.85 -30.49 14.57
N ALA A 159 -38.02 -30.73 15.23
CA ALA A 159 -39.32 -30.44 14.63
C ALA A 159 -39.48 -28.95 14.25
N GLY A 160 -38.93 -28.04 15.07
CA GLY A 160 -38.91 -26.62 14.80
C GLY A 160 -38.07 -26.27 13.59
N ALA A 161 -36.90 -26.89 13.39
CA ALA A 161 -36.07 -26.73 12.20
C ALA A 161 -36.74 -27.26 10.94
N GLU A 162 -37.64 -28.25 11.06
CA GLU A 162 -38.42 -28.83 9.96
C GLU A 162 -39.74 -28.14 9.72
N SER A 163 -40.18 -27.27 10.63
CA SER A 163 -41.49 -26.63 10.61
C SER A 163 -42.65 -27.63 10.82
N ASP A 164 -42.41 -28.72 11.56
CA ASP A 164 -43.36 -29.74 11.90
C ASP A 164 -44.22 -29.35 13.13
N ASN A 165 -45.31 -28.65 12.92
CA ASN A 165 -46.12 -28.09 13.99
C ASN A 165 -46.73 -29.14 14.95
N LEU A 166 -47.03 -30.35 14.47
CA LEU A 166 -47.59 -31.41 15.30
C LEU A 166 -46.56 -31.91 16.32
N ASN A 167 -45.37 -32.24 15.81
CA ASN A 167 -44.29 -32.70 16.65
C ASN A 167 -43.71 -31.59 17.56
N ILE A 168 -43.78 -30.32 17.16
CA ILE A 168 -43.48 -29.17 18.01
C ILE A 168 -44.37 -29.19 19.26
N ASN A 169 -45.71 -29.26 19.04
CA ASN A 169 -46.67 -29.22 20.17
C ASN A 169 -46.54 -30.44 21.12
N LEU A 170 -46.39 -31.63 20.54
CA LEU A 170 -46.21 -32.86 21.32
C LEU A 170 -44.93 -32.80 22.15
N ALA A 171 -43.84 -32.29 21.60
CA ALA A 171 -42.58 -32.17 22.31
C ALA A 171 -42.64 -31.10 23.41
N GLN A 172 -43.28 -29.96 23.16
CA GLN A 172 -43.48 -28.92 24.16
C GLN A 172 -44.32 -29.39 25.35
N GLU A 173 -45.43 -30.14 25.08
CA GLU A 173 -46.22 -30.75 26.18
C GLU A 173 -45.39 -31.74 26.98
N ALA A 174 -44.56 -32.55 26.33
CA ALA A 174 -43.67 -33.49 27.01
C ALA A 174 -42.60 -32.76 27.88
N ILE A 175 -42.06 -31.65 27.41
CA ILE A 175 -41.13 -30.80 28.15
C ILE A 175 -41.82 -30.27 29.43
N THR A 176 -43.05 -29.73 29.28
CA THR A 176 -43.84 -29.22 30.42
C THR A 176 -44.08 -30.27 31.48
N ARG A 177 -44.34 -31.53 31.08
CA ARG A 177 -44.61 -32.65 32.01
C ARG A 177 -43.35 -33.19 32.67
N THR A 178 -42.16 -33.07 32.01
CA THR A 178 -40.94 -33.75 32.47
C THR A 178 -39.86 -32.81 32.98
N ALA A 179 -40.03 -31.51 32.84
CA ALA A 179 -39.13 -30.52 33.40
C ALA A 179 -39.19 -30.61 34.95
N VAL A 180 -38.03 -30.67 35.59
CA VAL A 180 -37.92 -30.79 37.05
C VAL A 180 -38.11 -29.47 37.77
N SER A 181 -38.05 -28.35 37.08
CA SER A 181 -38.35 -27.00 37.61
C SER A 181 -38.75 -26.05 36.49
N GLU A 182 -39.38 -24.94 36.87
CA GLU A 182 -39.76 -23.85 35.95
C GLU A 182 -38.51 -23.22 35.30
N GLU A 183 -37.41 -23.07 36.06
CA GLU A 183 -36.15 -22.54 35.53
C GLU A 183 -35.56 -23.45 34.46
N GLN A 184 -35.68 -24.76 34.61
CA GLN A 184 -35.23 -25.70 33.58
C GLN A 184 -36.07 -25.56 32.33
N ARG A 185 -37.41 -25.45 32.44
CA ARG A 185 -38.33 -25.24 31.32
C ARG A 185 -37.96 -23.98 30.55
N GLN A 186 -37.75 -22.87 31.25
CA GLN A 186 -37.38 -21.60 30.66
C GLN A 186 -36.01 -21.66 29.94
N ARG A 187 -35.01 -22.34 30.52
CA ARG A 187 -33.71 -22.53 29.86
C ARG A 187 -33.83 -23.35 28.56
N ILE A 188 -34.67 -24.39 28.58
CA ILE A 188 -34.97 -25.17 27.37
C ILE A 188 -35.66 -24.30 26.31
N GLU A 189 -36.61 -23.46 26.69
CA GLU A 189 -37.28 -22.53 25.80
C GLU A 189 -36.28 -21.53 25.16
N VAL A 190 -35.39 -20.93 25.96
CA VAL A 190 -34.37 -20.03 25.47
C VAL A 190 -33.50 -20.70 24.42
N LEU A 191 -33.05 -21.94 24.70
CA LEU A 191 -32.19 -22.66 23.77
C LEU A 191 -32.96 -23.12 22.53
N GLY A 192 -34.23 -23.54 22.68
CA GLY A 192 -35.10 -23.96 21.59
C GLY A 192 -35.36 -22.84 20.59
N TYR A 193 -35.76 -21.67 21.06
CA TYR A 193 -35.93 -20.52 20.21
C TYR A 193 -34.61 -20.12 19.54
N ARG A 194 -33.49 -20.23 20.25
CA ARG A 194 -32.17 -19.98 19.65
C ARG A 194 -31.85 -20.92 18.49
N ALA A 195 -32.12 -22.21 18.64
CA ALA A 195 -31.93 -23.20 17.58
C ALA A 195 -32.82 -22.92 16.37
N MET A 196 -34.07 -22.54 16.58
CA MET A 196 -34.98 -22.14 15.50
C MET A 196 -34.50 -20.91 14.74
N ILE A 197 -33.96 -19.91 15.44
CA ILE A 197 -33.38 -18.70 14.84
C ILE A 197 -32.13 -19.06 14.00
N VAL A 198 -31.26 -19.91 14.53
CA VAL A 198 -30.08 -20.39 13.80
C VAL A 198 -30.46 -21.16 12.54
N ALA A 199 -31.52 -21.98 12.62
CA ALA A 199 -32.06 -22.70 11.46
C ALA A 199 -32.81 -21.78 10.45
N GLY A 200 -32.91 -20.49 10.72
CA GLY A 200 -33.61 -19.53 9.84
C GLY A 200 -35.11 -19.68 9.82
N LYS A 201 -35.70 -20.41 10.77
CA LYS A 201 -37.15 -20.70 10.88
C LYS A 201 -37.87 -19.70 11.80
N VAL A 202 -37.78 -18.43 11.38
CA VAL A 202 -38.39 -17.33 12.15
C VAL A 202 -39.61 -16.80 11.41
N GLU A 203 -40.75 -16.88 12.10
CA GLU A 203 -42.04 -16.33 11.63
C GLU A 203 -42.52 -15.26 12.61
N GLN A 204 -43.54 -14.50 12.20
CA GLN A 204 -44.14 -13.46 13.06
C GLN A 204 -44.66 -14.02 14.38
N ARG A 205 -45.23 -15.26 14.37
CA ARG A 205 -45.65 -15.95 15.62
C ARG A 205 -44.50 -16.20 16.60
N THR A 206 -43.30 -16.54 16.06
CA THR A 206 -42.06 -16.70 16.89
C THR A 206 -41.69 -15.39 17.58
N VAL A 207 -41.78 -14.28 16.83
CA VAL A 207 -41.48 -12.94 17.39
C VAL A 207 -42.54 -12.57 18.47
N SER A 208 -43.84 -12.86 18.22
CA SER A 208 -44.89 -12.58 19.19
C SER A 208 -44.68 -13.35 20.48
N ALA A 209 -44.43 -14.66 20.40
CA ALA A 209 -44.14 -15.50 21.56
C ALA A 209 -42.87 -15.04 22.32
N LEU A 210 -41.77 -14.72 21.61
CA LEU A 210 -40.56 -14.21 22.23
C LEU A 210 -40.77 -12.83 22.88
N ARG A 211 -41.68 -12.00 22.36
CA ARG A 211 -42.01 -10.69 22.94
C ARG A 211 -42.75 -10.85 24.27
N GLU A 212 -43.69 -11.77 24.36
CA GLU A 212 -44.41 -12.11 25.62
C GLU A 212 -43.41 -12.66 26.64
N LEU A 213 -42.62 -13.68 26.24
CA LEU A 213 -41.63 -14.29 27.12
C LEU A 213 -40.57 -13.30 27.61
N ALA A 214 -40.14 -12.40 26.77
CA ALA A 214 -39.17 -11.36 27.17
C ALA A 214 -39.79 -10.33 28.14
N ALA A 215 -41.08 -10.04 28.02
CA ALA A 215 -41.78 -9.17 28.92
C ALA A 215 -42.01 -9.85 30.29
N ASP A 216 -42.37 -11.10 30.30
CA ASP A 216 -42.60 -11.90 31.55
C ASP A 216 -41.28 -12.18 32.27
N ALA A 217 -40.19 -12.37 31.53
CA ALA A 217 -38.88 -12.62 32.11
C ALA A 217 -38.20 -11.36 32.69
N LYS A 218 -38.81 -10.19 32.57
CA LYS A 218 -38.23 -8.94 33.03
C LYS A 218 -37.90 -8.98 34.51
N GLY A 219 -36.63 -8.70 34.85
CA GLY A 219 -36.14 -8.79 36.23
C GLY A 219 -35.67 -10.18 36.64
N THR A 220 -35.82 -11.20 35.82
CA THR A 220 -35.26 -12.54 36.04
C THR A 220 -33.85 -12.67 35.49
N PRO A 221 -33.07 -13.69 35.88
CA PRO A 221 -31.75 -13.97 35.30
C PRO A 221 -31.78 -14.26 33.79
N LEU A 222 -32.91 -14.68 33.21
CA LEU A 222 -33.09 -15.03 31.82
C LEU A 222 -33.60 -13.86 30.95
N ALA A 223 -33.87 -12.69 31.53
CA ALA A 223 -34.41 -11.53 30.83
C ALA A 223 -33.54 -11.16 29.60
N PHE A 224 -32.23 -11.19 29.77
CA PHE A 224 -31.31 -10.90 28.64
C PHE A 224 -31.35 -11.99 27.56
N ASP A 225 -31.44 -13.26 27.93
CA ASP A 225 -31.43 -14.37 26.97
C ASP A 225 -32.68 -14.37 26.08
N TYR A 226 -33.85 -14.07 26.64
CA TYR A 226 -35.08 -13.85 25.87
C TYR A 226 -35.02 -12.59 25.02
N ALA A 227 -34.54 -11.47 25.57
CA ALA A 227 -34.37 -10.23 24.79
C ALA A 227 -33.39 -10.41 23.62
N ARG A 228 -32.30 -11.16 23.84
CA ARG A 228 -31.34 -11.51 22.78
C ARG A 228 -32.01 -12.36 21.68
N ASN A 229 -32.76 -13.38 22.02
CA ASN A 229 -33.44 -14.20 21.03
C ASN A 229 -34.50 -13.39 20.27
N LEU A 230 -35.25 -12.53 20.94
CA LEU A 230 -36.19 -11.61 20.30
C LEU A 230 -35.50 -10.68 19.34
N ALA A 231 -34.37 -10.10 19.74
CA ALA A 231 -33.58 -9.22 18.88
C ALA A 231 -33.08 -9.94 17.63
N LEU A 232 -32.58 -11.16 17.77
CA LEU A 232 -32.09 -11.96 16.65
C LEU A 232 -33.26 -12.36 15.70
N ALA A 233 -34.42 -12.71 16.27
CA ALA A 233 -35.62 -13.01 15.47
C ALA A 233 -36.12 -11.80 14.68
N LEU A 234 -36.15 -10.60 15.30
CA LEU A 234 -36.51 -9.35 14.65
C LEU A 234 -35.50 -8.98 13.57
N ALA A 235 -34.19 -9.17 13.84
CA ALA A 235 -33.13 -8.94 12.86
C ALA A 235 -33.28 -9.87 11.63
N HIS A 236 -33.64 -11.13 11.86
CA HIS A 236 -33.93 -12.07 10.77
C HIS A 236 -35.06 -11.56 9.86
N LEU A 237 -36.10 -10.97 10.46
CA LEU A 237 -37.20 -10.32 9.72
C LEU A 237 -36.88 -8.91 9.22
N LYS A 238 -35.60 -8.48 9.31
CA LYS A 238 -35.10 -7.16 8.89
C LYS A 238 -35.63 -5.96 9.71
N ASP A 239 -36.26 -6.20 10.84
CA ASP A 239 -36.61 -5.14 11.80
C ASP A 239 -35.43 -4.84 12.74
N THR A 240 -34.42 -4.13 12.21
CA THR A 240 -33.19 -3.81 12.96
C THR A 240 -33.43 -2.85 14.12
N LYS A 241 -34.40 -1.93 13.99
CA LYS A 241 -34.75 -0.99 15.09
C LYS A 241 -35.48 -1.70 16.22
N GLY A 242 -36.47 -2.52 15.91
CA GLY A 242 -37.15 -3.34 16.90
C GLY A 242 -36.20 -4.28 17.61
N ALA A 243 -35.24 -4.86 16.91
CA ALA A 243 -34.20 -5.71 17.51
C ALA A 243 -33.32 -4.96 18.52
N ALA A 244 -32.84 -3.77 18.19
CA ALA A 244 -32.05 -2.95 19.10
C ALA A 244 -32.86 -2.49 20.32
N GLN A 245 -34.17 -2.18 20.13
CA GLN A 245 -35.07 -1.85 21.22
C GLN A 245 -35.31 -3.03 22.17
N ALA A 246 -35.46 -4.24 21.64
CA ALA A 246 -35.64 -5.45 22.43
C ALA A 246 -34.47 -5.67 23.40
N LEU A 247 -33.23 -5.48 22.93
CA LEU A 247 -32.03 -5.55 23.78
C LEU A 247 -32.02 -4.46 24.86
N ALA A 248 -32.42 -3.24 24.51
CA ALA A 248 -32.50 -2.13 25.47
C ALA A 248 -33.57 -2.35 26.57
N GLN A 249 -34.62 -3.10 26.24
CA GLN A 249 -35.73 -3.43 27.18
C GLN A 249 -35.39 -4.55 28.17
N ALA A 250 -34.27 -5.23 28.04
CA ALA A 250 -33.82 -6.29 28.97
C ALA A 250 -33.57 -5.80 30.40
N GLY A 251 -33.62 -4.48 30.64
CA GLY A 251 -33.40 -3.86 31.93
C GLY A 251 -31.94 -3.61 32.26
N THR A 252 -31.63 -3.42 33.54
CA THR A 252 -30.26 -3.20 33.99
C THR A 252 -29.48 -4.52 33.95
N LEU A 253 -28.49 -4.60 33.11
CA LEU A 253 -27.70 -5.81 32.88
C LEU A 253 -26.36 -5.75 33.63
N PRO A 254 -25.83 -6.89 34.09
CA PRO A 254 -24.43 -6.97 34.52
C PRO A 254 -23.49 -6.49 33.41
N PRO A 255 -22.31 -5.91 33.75
CA PRO A 255 -21.41 -5.30 32.73
C PRO A 255 -21.05 -6.22 31.57
N ALA A 256 -20.83 -7.51 31.80
CA ALA A 256 -20.52 -8.47 30.74
C ALA A 256 -21.70 -8.70 29.78
N ARG A 257 -22.94 -8.75 30.29
CA ARG A 257 -24.16 -8.88 29.49
C ARG A 257 -24.51 -7.58 28.78
N GLN A 258 -24.23 -6.43 29.37
CA GLN A 258 -24.37 -5.13 28.73
C GLN A 258 -23.43 -5.01 27.51
N ALA A 259 -22.19 -5.45 27.68
CA ALA A 259 -21.23 -5.46 26.54
C ALA A 259 -21.71 -6.37 25.39
N GLU A 260 -22.30 -7.53 25.70
CA GLU A 260 -22.88 -8.43 24.71
C GLU A 260 -24.09 -7.80 24.01
N ALA A 261 -24.96 -7.15 24.76
CA ALA A 261 -26.13 -6.44 24.24
C ALA A 261 -25.72 -5.31 23.27
N ASP A 262 -24.75 -4.50 23.67
CA ASP A 262 -24.26 -3.39 22.86
C ASP A 262 -23.55 -3.87 21.59
N LEU A 263 -22.74 -4.94 21.67
CA LEU A 263 -22.13 -5.58 20.49
C LEU A 263 -23.20 -6.06 19.51
N LEU A 264 -24.20 -6.80 20.02
CA LEU A 264 -25.26 -7.38 19.20
C LEU A 264 -26.11 -6.28 18.57
N ALA A 265 -26.52 -5.27 19.34
CA ALA A 265 -27.27 -4.13 18.84
C ALA A 265 -26.51 -3.37 17.77
N GLY A 266 -25.21 -3.15 17.97
CA GLY A 266 -24.35 -2.49 17.00
C GLY A 266 -24.24 -3.24 15.66
N LEU A 267 -24.07 -4.56 15.72
CA LEU A 267 -24.02 -5.41 14.52
C LEU A 267 -25.37 -5.47 13.79
N ILE A 268 -26.48 -5.55 14.51
CA ILE A 268 -27.85 -5.59 13.94
C ILE A 268 -28.22 -4.26 13.28
N LEU A 269 -27.93 -3.14 13.93
CA LEU A 269 -28.19 -1.82 13.38
C LEU A 269 -27.40 -1.54 12.11
N GLY A 270 -26.24 -2.17 11.99
CA GLY A 270 -25.33 -2.01 10.86
C GLY A 270 -24.16 -1.05 11.16
N THR A 271 -23.00 -1.46 10.75
CA THR A 271 -21.74 -0.70 11.00
C THR A 271 -21.62 0.55 10.09
N ASP A 272 -22.40 0.58 9.01
CA ASP A 272 -22.56 1.71 8.11
C ASP A 272 -23.32 2.88 8.77
N LYS A 273 -24.12 2.61 9.79
CA LYS A 273 -24.95 3.61 10.47
C LYS A 273 -24.29 4.12 11.73
N PRO A 274 -24.40 5.44 12.02
CA PRO A 274 -23.85 6.04 13.24
C PRO A 274 -24.35 5.36 14.51
N GLU A 275 -25.64 5.03 14.59
CA GLU A 275 -26.24 4.39 15.78
C GLU A 275 -25.64 3.02 16.04
N GLY A 276 -25.35 2.24 14.99
CA GLY A 276 -24.70 0.94 15.09
C GLY A 276 -23.27 1.10 15.61
N ARG A 277 -22.51 2.07 15.07
CA ARG A 277 -21.14 2.34 15.54
C ARG A 277 -21.08 2.83 16.98
N GLU A 278 -22.05 3.66 17.45
CA GLU A 278 -22.07 4.07 18.85
C GLU A 278 -22.26 2.86 19.80
N ARG A 279 -23.14 1.92 19.47
CA ARG A 279 -23.28 0.69 20.23
C ARG A 279 -22.01 -0.16 20.22
N LEU A 280 -21.34 -0.26 19.10
CA LEU A 280 -20.05 -0.95 19.01
C LEU A 280 -18.95 -0.25 19.85
N LYS A 281 -18.96 1.08 19.89
CA LYS A 281 -18.04 1.83 20.77
C LYS A 281 -18.33 1.57 22.24
N ASP A 282 -19.60 1.47 22.64
CA ASP A 282 -19.98 1.13 24.01
C ASP A 282 -19.52 -0.29 24.38
N ALA A 283 -19.70 -1.27 23.49
CA ALA A 283 -19.16 -2.61 23.67
C ALA A 283 -17.61 -2.63 23.76
N ALA A 284 -16.94 -1.82 22.94
CA ALA A 284 -15.48 -1.70 22.96
C ALA A 284 -14.94 -1.00 24.23
N ARG A 285 -15.73 -0.13 24.86
CA ARG A 285 -15.38 0.51 26.14
C ARG A 285 -15.49 -0.42 27.34
N ASN A 286 -16.38 -1.41 27.29
CA ASN A 286 -16.73 -2.22 28.44
C ASN A 286 -15.60 -3.21 28.81
N PRO A 287 -14.99 -3.12 30.00
CA PRO A 287 -13.84 -3.95 30.37
C PRO A 287 -14.19 -5.38 30.77
N ALA A 288 -15.48 -5.69 30.95
CA ALA A 288 -15.93 -6.95 31.54
C ALA A 288 -15.65 -8.19 30.68
N ASN A 289 -15.52 -8.02 29.36
CA ASN A 289 -15.24 -9.12 28.43
C ASN A 289 -14.32 -8.72 27.29
N ILE A 290 -13.07 -9.20 27.33
CA ILE A 290 -12.03 -8.89 26.32
C ILE A 290 -12.42 -9.38 24.92
N ALA A 291 -13.04 -10.56 24.79
CA ALA A 291 -13.43 -11.10 23.49
C ALA A 291 -14.50 -10.22 22.81
N ILE A 292 -15.47 -9.72 23.57
CA ILE A 292 -16.49 -8.79 23.07
C ILE A 292 -15.84 -7.47 22.64
N ARG A 293 -14.94 -6.93 23.45
CA ARG A 293 -14.18 -5.71 23.11
C ARG A 293 -13.43 -5.84 21.79
N LEU A 294 -12.69 -6.94 21.64
CA LEU A 294 -11.93 -7.20 20.41
C LEU A 294 -12.85 -7.38 19.19
N THR A 295 -13.99 -8.05 19.39
CA THR A 295 -14.98 -8.22 18.31
C THR A 295 -15.59 -6.89 17.90
N ALA A 296 -15.96 -6.06 18.85
CA ALA A 296 -16.49 -4.72 18.60
C ALA A 296 -15.46 -3.83 17.89
N LEU A 297 -14.20 -3.87 18.33
CA LEU A 297 -13.11 -3.13 17.72
C LEU A 297 -12.88 -3.57 16.27
N ARG A 298 -12.88 -4.88 16.00
CA ARG A 298 -12.75 -5.42 14.63
C ARG A 298 -13.92 -4.98 13.74
N ALA A 299 -15.15 -4.99 14.26
CA ALA A 299 -16.33 -4.54 13.52
C ALA A 299 -16.25 -3.04 13.18
N LEU A 300 -15.76 -2.21 14.11
CA LEU A 300 -15.53 -0.79 13.87
C LEU A 300 -14.44 -0.54 12.80
N VAL A 301 -13.35 -1.30 12.82
CA VAL A 301 -12.30 -1.21 11.80
C VAL A 301 -12.83 -1.66 10.43
N ALA A 302 -13.58 -2.77 10.40
CA ALA A 302 -14.18 -3.28 9.17
C ALA A 302 -15.17 -2.30 8.53
N ALA A 303 -15.89 -1.52 9.34
CA ALA A 303 -16.80 -0.47 8.85
C ALA A 303 -16.09 0.65 8.08
N ALA A 304 -14.82 0.88 8.40
CA ALA A 304 -13.99 1.90 7.77
C ALA A 304 -13.18 1.37 6.57
N ASP A 305 -13.24 0.06 6.27
CA ASP A 305 -12.49 -0.53 5.16
C ASP A 305 -13.10 -0.11 3.83
N PRO A 306 -12.35 0.58 2.94
CA PRO A 306 -12.85 0.98 1.63
C PRO A 306 -13.32 -0.17 0.74
N ARG A 307 -12.90 -1.41 1.05
CA ARG A 307 -13.29 -2.61 0.29
C ARG A 307 -14.61 -3.21 0.75
N SER A 308 -15.16 -2.75 1.87
CA SER A 308 -16.47 -3.18 2.38
C SER A 308 -17.64 -2.58 1.62
N GLU A 309 -17.37 -1.69 0.67
CA GLU A 309 -18.38 -1.02 -0.16
C GLU A 309 -19.00 -2.02 -1.15
N THR A 310 -20.23 -2.43 -0.85
CA THR A 310 -20.96 -3.45 -1.63
C THR A 310 -21.93 -2.86 -2.64
N ASP A 311 -22.29 -1.58 -2.50
CA ASP A 311 -23.26 -0.91 -3.38
C ASP A 311 -22.67 0.39 -3.94
N PRO A 312 -22.23 0.41 -5.21
CA PRO A 312 -21.67 1.60 -5.83
C PRO A 312 -22.69 2.75 -5.97
N ALA A 313 -24.00 2.48 -5.83
CA ALA A 313 -25.04 3.51 -5.87
C ALA A 313 -25.19 4.28 -4.55
N LYS A 314 -24.59 3.78 -3.47
CA LYS A 314 -24.62 4.41 -2.14
C LYS A 314 -23.21 4.41 -1.52
N PRO A 315 -22.32 5.29 -1.99
CA PRO A 315 -20.97 5.32 -1.46
C PRO A 315 -20.97 5.68 0.03
N ILE A 316 -20.26 4.90 0.82
CA ILE A 316 -20.04 5.14 2.25
C ILE A 316 -18.76 5.96 2.38
N ASP A 317 -18.79 7.04 3.15
CA ASP A 317 -17.56 7.81 3.46
C ASP A 317 -16.71 7.05 4.49
N THR A 318 -15.98 6.04 4.01
CA THR A 318 -15.10 5.20 4.81
C THR A 318 -13.98 6.00 5.49
N LYS A 319 -13.54 7.12 4.88
CA LYS A 319 -12.54 8.01 5.47
C LYS A 319 -13.07 8.75 6.68
N ALA A 320 -14.32 9.25 6.61
CA ALA A 320 -14.96 9.89 7.74
C ALA A 320 -15.15 8.88 8.89
N ILE A 321 -15.58 7.64 8.59
CA ILE A 321 -15.71 6.58 9.59
C ILE A 321 -14.35 6.24 10.20
N ALA A 322 -13.28 6.12 9.40
CA ALA A 322 -11.95 5.84 9.91
C ALA A 322 -11.47 6.91 10.90
N ASN A 323 -11.67 8.19 10.57
CA ASN A 323 -11.33 9.29 11.48
C ASN A 323 -12.19 9.28 12.74
N GLU A 324 -13.51 9.08 12.61
CA GLU A 324 -14.45 8.98 13.74
C GLU A 324 -14.03 7.89 14.74
N VAL A 325 -13.71 6.70 14.24
CA VAL A 325 -13.31 5.57 15.08
C VAL A 325 -11.92 5.79 15.68
N ASN A 326 -10.96 6.31 14.91
CA ASN A 326 -9.64 6.66 15.45
C ASN A 326 -9.75 7.72 16.56
N ASP A 327 -10.57 8.75 16.39
CA ASP A 327 -10.80 9.77 17.41
C ASP A 327 -11.42 9.18 18.67
N PHE A 328 -12.33 8.22 18.52
CA PHE A 328 -12.86 7.46 19.63
C PHE A 328 -11.75 6.72 20.39
N LEU A 329 -10.81 6.08 19.68
CA LEU A 329 -9.69 5.35 20.30
C LEU A 329 -8.64 6.28 20.94
N LEU A 330 -8.56 7.54 20.49
CA LEU A 330 -7.65 8.56 20.99
C LEU A 330 -8.24 9.40 22.15
N ARG A 331 -9.57 9.43 22.33
CA ARG A 331 -10.19 10.30 23.33
C ARG A 331 -9.65 9.95 24.71
N ARG A 332 -9.07 10.97 25.34
CA ARG A 332 -8.68 10.94 26.76
C ARG A 332 -9.88 11.31 27.62
N ASN A 333 -10.09 10.60 28.73
CA ASN A 333 -11.00 11.10 29.74
C ASN A 333 -10.49 12.45 30.27
N PRO A 334 -11.33 13.48 30.40
CA PRO A 334 -10.94 14.72 31.04
C PRO A 334 -10.36 14.44 32.43
N GLY A 335 -9.11 14.80 32.65
CA GLY A 335 -8.40 14.61 33.92
C GLY A 335 -7.56 13.33 34.05
N GLN A 336 -7.52 12.44 33.05
CA GLN A 336 -6.63 11.27 33.01
C GLN A 336 -5.64 11.33 31.87
N LEU A 337 -4.36 11.05 32.18
CA LEU A 337 -3.28 10.96 31.19
C LEU A 337 -3.34 9.70 30.31
N SER A 338 -4.32 8.82 30.52
CA SER A 338 -4.44 7.53 29.84
C SER A 338 -5.52 7.55 28.77
N TYR A 339 -5.28 6.82 27.68
CA TYR A 339 -6.26 6.51 26.65
C TYR A 339 -7.57 5.98 27.24
N TYR A 340 -8.67 6.09 26.50
CA TYR A 340 -10.02 5.66 26.89
C TYR A 340 -10.13 4.17 27.26
N CYS A 341 -9.18 3.36 26.83
CA CYS A 341 -8.95 2.04 27.38
C CYS A 341 -7.94 2.18 28.51
N PRO A 342 -8.36 1.92 29.79
CA PRO A 342 -7.40 1.84 30.88
C PRO A 342 -6.31 0.84 30.47
N ARG A 343 -5.12 0.97 31.07
CA ARG A 343 -3.91 0.14 30.93
C ARG A 343 -4.16 -1.37 30.91
N ASP A 344 -5.14 -1.81 30.15
CA ASP A 344 -5.38 -3.21 29.90
C ASP A 344 -4.40 -3.64 28.82
N LEU A 345 -3.19 -3.96 29.25
CA LEU A 345 -2.12 -4.49 28.41
C LEU A 345 -2.59 -5.62 27.47
N LYS A 346 -3.72 -6.28 27.84
CA LYS A 346 -4.32 -7.38 27.08
C LYS A 346 -4.99 -6.97 25.77
N VAL A 347 -5.26 -5.68 25.55
CA VAL A 347 -5.90 -5.17 24.32
C VAL A 347 -5.14 -4.01 23.67
N LEU A 348 -4.04 -3.58 24.29
CA LEU A 348 -3.27 -2.43 23.83
C LEU A 348 -2.73 -2.64 22.41
N ASP A 349 -2.22 -3.82 22.11
CA ASP A 349 -1.75 -4.22 20.79
C ASP A 349 -2.86 -4.13 19.72
N SER A 350 -4.05 -4.63 20.07
CA SER A 350 -5.21 -4.58 19.17
C SER A 350 -5.69 -3.15 18.94
N ILE A 351 -5.56 -2.26 19.92
CA ILE A 351 -5.88 -0.83 19.76
C ILE A 351 -4.86 -0.14 18.85
N HIS A 352 -3.56 -0.38 19.05
CA HIS A 352 -2.53 0.19 18.18
C HIS A 352 -2.71 -0.29 16.74
N LEU A 353 -2.93 -1.60 16.53
CA LEU A 353 -3.18 -2.14 15.20
C LEU A 353 -4.43 -1.55 14.55
N ALA A 354 -5.54 -1.45 15.30
CA ALA A 354 -6.77 -0.84 14.81
C ALA A 354 -6.55 0.62 14.37
N ARG A 355 -5.85 1.42 15.18
CA ARG A 355 -5.49 2.79 14.84
C ARG A 355 -4.63 2.85 13.58
N ALA A 356 -3.64 1.97 13.46
CA ALA A 356 -2.78 1.91 12.29
C ALA A 356 -3.60 1.61 11.02
N GLN A 357 -4.50 0.62 11.06
CA GLN A 357 -5.38 0.29 9.94
C GLN A 357 -6.35 1.42 9.60
N LEU A 358 -7.01 2.01 10.59
CA LEU A 358 -7.91 3.15 10.40
C LEU A 358 -7.21 4.34 9.75
N MET A 359 -5.99 4.64 10.16
CA MET A 359 -5.22 5.74 9.57
C MET A 359 -4.77 5.45 8.14
N LEU A 360 -4.51 4.18 7.78
CA LEU A 360 -4.34 3.80 6.38
C LEU A 360 -5.62 4.05 5.56
N PHE A 361 -6.78 3.65 6.07
CA PHE A 361 -8.07 3.84 5.40
C PHE A 361 -8.41 5.33 5.25
N ALA A 362 -8.06 6.14 6.25
CA ALA A 362 -8.19 7.60 6.18
C ALA A 362 -7.16 8.27 5.23
N GLY A 363 -6.16 7.54 4.73
CA GLY A 363 -5.08 8.05 3.91
C GLY A 363 -3.98 8.79 4.69
N SER A 364 -4.00 8.73 6.02
CA SER A 364 -3.03 9.37 6.92
C SER A 364 -1.87 8.43 7.25
N ARG A 365 -0.98 8.20 6.27
CA ARG A 365 0.08 7.19 6.34
C ARG A 365 1.05 7.39 7.48
N GLU A 366 1.47 8.63 7.74
CA GLU A 366 2.36 8.96 8.84
C GLU A 366 1.76 8.55 10.21
N LYS A 367 0.46 8.85 10.44
CA LYS A 367 -0.23 8.43 11.66
C LYS A 367 -0.41 6.92 11.73
N ALA A 368 -0.59 6.26 10.57
CA ALA A 368 -0.66 4.81 10.49
C ALA A 368 0.68 4.18 10.88
N ARG A 369 1.78 4.72 10.38
CA ARG A 369 3.15 4.30 10.72
C ARG A 369 3.39 4.44 12.20
N GLN A 370 3.13 5.63 12.76
CA GLN A 370 3.32 5.88 14.20
C GLN A 370 2.54 4.90 15.07
N ALA A 371 1.27 4.63 14.74
CA ALA A 371 0.46 3.68 15.51
C ALA A 371 0.98 2.24 15.42
N ALA A 372 1.51 1.83 14.27
CA ALA A 372 2.12 0.52 14.11
C ALA A 372 3.48 0.41 14.84
N GLU A 373 4.29 1.46 14.83
CA GLU A 373 5.54 1.56 15.61
C GLU A 373 5.26 1.54 17.12
N ASP A 374 4.18 2.22 17.57
CA ASP A 374 3.73 2.18 18.96
C ASP A 374 3.45 0.73 19.39
N LEU A 375 2.80 -0.08 18.53
CA LEU A 375 2.58 -1.51 18.84
C LEU A 375 3.89 -2.27 19.02
N LEU A 376 4.83 -2.10 18.08
CA LEU A 376 6.12 -2.79 18.13
C LEU A 376 6.94 -2.41 19.36
N LYS A 377 6.82 -1.16 19.80
CA LYS A 377 7.52 -0.62 20.95
C LYS A 377 6.87 -1.04 22.27
N ASP A 378 5.55 -0.89 22.37
CA ASP A 378 4.85 -1.06 23.65
C ASP A 378 4.52 -2.52 23.94
N VAL A 379 4.32 -3.36 22.90
CA VAL A 379 3.96 -4.77 23.01
C VAL A 379 4.76 -5.64 22.04
N PRO A 380 6.09 -5.69 22.14
CA PRO A 380 6.95 -6.38 21.15
C PRO A 380 6.72 -7.89 21.06
N ALA A 381 6.15 -8.51 22.10
CA ALA A 381 5.80 -9.94 22.10
C ALA A 381 4.36 -10.24 21.63
N SER A 382 3.65 -9.23 21.09
CA SER A 382 2.28 -9.43 20.60
C SER A 382 2.24 -10.37 19.39
N PRO A 383 1.24 -11.24 19.29
CA PRO A 383 0.98 -12.00 18.06
C PRO A 383 0.62 -11.11 16.86
N LEU A 384 0.29 -9.84 17.09
CA LEU A 384 -0.10 -8.87 16.08
C LEU A 384 1.09 -8.09 15.47
N VAL A 385 2.33 -8.35 15.93
CA VAL A 385 3.56 -7.74 15.39
C VAL A 385 3.65 -7.92 13.87
N ARG A 386 3.28 -9.10 13.38
CA ARG A 386 3.26 -9.37 11.93
C ARG A 386 2.32 -8.43 11.17
N GLU A 387 1.12 -8.20 11.67
CA GLU A 387 0.14 -7.31 11.04
C GLU A 387 0.54 -5.84 11.16
N ALA A 388 1.18 -5.46 12.26
CA ALA A 388 1.75 -4.13 12.42
C ALA A 388 2.89 -3.91 11.40
N THR A 389 3.80 -4.88 11.23
CA THR A 389 4.87 -4.81 10.23
C THR A 389 4.31 -4.73 8.80
N ARG A 390 3.21 -5.45 8.52
CA ARG A 390 2.50 -5.34 7.23
C ARG A 390 1.95 -3.93 7.02
N THR A 391 1.37 -3.34 8.05
CA THR A 391 0.86 -1.97 8.02
C THR A 391 1.99 -0.96 7.76
N LEU A 392 3.16 -1.16 8.39
CA LEU A 392 4.35 -0.35 8.13
C LEU A 392 4.82 -0.46 6.68
N ALA A 393 4.84 -1.67 6.13
CA ALA A 393 5.20 -1.88 4.73
C ALA A 393 4.25 -1.15 3.76
N ILE A 394 2.93 -1.23 4.02
CA ILE A 394 1.91 -0.55 3.21
C ILE A 394 2.04 0.97 3.33
N ALA A 395 2.21 1.50 4.53
CA ALA A 395 2.38 2.93 4.76
C ALA A 395 3.64 3.45 4.06
N ALA A 396 4.77 2.79 4.25
CA ALA A 396 6.04 3.15 3.63
C ALA A 396 5.97 3.10 2.10
N TRP A 397 5.35 2.06 1.53
CA TRP A 397 5.13 1.97 0.08
C TRP A 397 4.26 3.12 -0.43
N GLY A 398 3.17 3.41 0.29
CA GLY A 398 2.26 4.49 -0.07
C GLY A 398 2.91 5.88 -0.04
N ASP A 399 3.87 6.11 0.85
CA ASP A 399 4.62 7.36 0.97
C ASP A 399 5.78 7.46 -0.03
N GLY A 400 6.05 6.40 -0.81
CA GLY A 400 7.21 6.35 -1.70
C GLY A 400 8.52 5.99 -1.00
N SER A 401 8.49 5.69 0.31
CA SER A 401 9.65 5.23 1.08
C SER A 401 9.95 3.75 0.80
N TYR A 402 10.23 3.45 -0.48
CA TYR A 402 10.29 2.09 -1.00
C TYR A 402 11.37 1.23 -0.32
N ARG A 403 12.51 1.82 0.03
CA ARG A 403 13.59 1.11 0.76
C ARG A 403 13.11 0.61 2.11
N LEU A 404 12.37 1.45 2.84
CA LEU A 404 11.78 1.07 4.13
C LEU A 404 10.69 0.01 3.95
N ALA A 405 9.85 0.15 2.91
CA ALA A 405 8.85 -0.86 2.57
C ALA A 405 9.51 -2.21 2.27
N ALA A 406 10.61 -2.22 1.50
CA ALA A 406 11.39 -3.44 1.22
C ALA A 406 11.90 -4.12 2.50
N THR A 407 12.42 -3.34 3.45
CA THR A 407 12.89 -3.86 4.75
C THR A 407 11.76 -4.56 5.50
N HIS A 408 10.59 -3.92 5.64
CA HIS A 408 9.44 -4.53 6.33
C HIS A 408 8.91 -5.77 5.61
N LEU A 409 8.85 -5.75 4.26
CA LEU A 409 8.43 -6.91 3.47
C LEU A 409 9.41 -8.08 3.59
N THR A 410 10.72 -7.81 3.66
CA THR A 410 11.74 -8.83 3.89
C THR A 410 11.56 -9.48 5.26
N THR A 411 11.40 -8.68 6.33
CA THR A 411 11.12 -9.19 7.68
C THR A 411 9.86 -10.08 7.72
N LEU A 412 8.80 -9.67 7.02
CA LEU A 412 7.58 -10.48 6.90
C LEU A 412 7.86 -11.79 6.14
N GLY A 413 8.63 -11.74 5.06
CA GLY A 413 8.98 -12.92 4.26
C GLY A 413 9.81 -13.94 5.04
N GLU A 414 10.73 -13.50 5.89
CA GLU A 414 11.53 -14.38 6.75
C GLU A 414 10.68 -15.21 7.71
N SER A 415 9.60 -14.63 8.22
CA SER A 415 8.66 -15.27 9.15
C SER A 415 7.51 -16.01 8.47
N SER A 416 7.46 -16.04 7.13
CA SER A 416 6.37 -16.62 6.34
C SER A 416 6.74 -17.99 5.79
N VAL A 417 5.70 -18.77 5.46
CA VAL A 417 5.83 -20.05 4.73
C VAL A 417 5.45 -19.87 3.26
N GLU A 418 5.85 -20.82 2.40
CA GLU A 418 5.40 -20.82 1.00
C GLU A 418 3.87 -21.05 0.91
N PRO A 419 3.15 -20.43 -0.04
CA PRO A 419 3.65 -19.55 -1.13
C PRO A 419 3.81 -18.06 -0.73
N GLU A 420 3.35 -17.65 0.44
CA GLU A 420 3.36 -16.24 0.87
C GLU A 420 4.78 -15.68 0.96
N ARG A 421 5.75 -16.48 1.37
CA ARG A 421 7.16 -16.08 1.43
C ARG A 421 7.67 -15.58 0.09
N ALA A 422 7.44 -16.34 -0.98
CA ALA A 422 7.89 -15.97 -2.32
C ALA A 422 7.22 -14.65 -2.79
N GLN A 423 5.94 -14.47 -2.49
CA GLN A 423 5.20 -13.26 -2.83
C GLN A 423 5.71 -12.02 -2.07
N LEU A 424 6.03 -12.15 -0.79
CA LEU A 424 6.62 -11.05 -0.01
C LEU A 424 8.02 -10.70 -0.48
N ARG A 425 8.82 -11.71 -0.84
CA ARG A 425 10.18 -11.50 -1.37
C ARG A 425 10.16 -10.79 -2.72
N ILE A 426 9.23 -11.13 -3.64
CA ILE A 426 9.12 -10.42 -4.91
C ILE A 426 8.65 -8.98 -4.69
N ALA A 427 7.68 -8.76 -3.79
CA ALA A 427 7.24 -7.42 -3.45
C ALA A 427 8.35 -6.57 -2.80
N ALA A 428 9.21 -7.17 -1.96
CA ALA A 428 10.37 -6.49 -1.40
C ALA A 428 11.39 -6.10 -2.49
N ALA A 429 11.65 -7.01 -3.44
CA ALA A 429 12.53 -6.74 -4.58
C ALA A 429 11.97 -5.64 -5.49
N ASP A 430 10.64 -5.64 -5.74
CA ASP A 430 9.96 -4.57 -6.48
C ASP A 430 10.10 -3.21 -5.79
N CYS A 431 10.03 -3.20 -4.46
CA CYS A 431 10.27 -1.97 -3.70
C CYS A 431 11.72 -1.49 -3.84
N LEU A 432 12.71 -2.37 -3.82
CA LEU A 432 14.11 -2.00 -4.07
C LEU A 432 14.29 -1.42 -5.48
N PHE A 433 13.63 -2.01 -6.47
CA PHE A 433 13.64 -1.49 -7.84
C PHE A 433 13.03 -0.08 -7.91
N LEU A 434 11.88 0.14 -7.27
CA LEU A 434 11.23 1.45 -7.19
C LEU A 434 12.07 2.48 -6.41
N ALA A 435 12.84 2.03 -5.41
CA ALA A 435 13.80 2.85 -4.68
C ALA A 435 15.06 3.19 -5.51
N LYS A 436 15.15 2.68 -6.74
CA LYS A 436 16.32 2.74 -7.63
C LYS A 436 17.57 2.06 -7.06
N ASP A 437 17.39 1.15 -6.08
CA ASP A 437 18.47 0.29 -5.56
C ASP A 437 18.65 -0.94 -6.46
N PHE A 438 18.94 -0.69 -7.74
CA PHE A 438 18.93 -1.73 -8.77
C PHE A 438 19.88 -2.89 -8.50
N VAL A 439 21.02 -2.62 -7.85
CA VAL A 439 21.98 -3.67 -7.46
C VAL A 439 21.42 -4.60 -6.40
N LEU A 440 20.70 -4.07 -5.42
CA LEU A 440 20.04 -4.88 -4.38
C LEU A 440 18.81 -5.59 -4.95
N ALA A 441 18.05 -4.92 -5.80
CA ALA A 441 16.91 -5.49 -6.52
C ALA A 441 17.35 -6.69 -7.39
N GLU A 442 18.43 -6.54 -8.18
CA GLU A 442 18.99 -7.64 -9.00
C GLU A 442 19.33 -8.86 -8.15
N LYS A 443 20.02 -8.67 -7.02
CA LYS A 443 20.37 -9.78 -6.11
C LYS A 443 19.12 -10.47 -5.55
N ALA A 444 18.11 -9.70 -5.17
CA ALA A 444 16.86 -10.24 -4.63
C ALA A 444 16.09 -11.04 -5.71
N TYR A 445 15.99 -10.51 -6.92
CA TYR A 445 15.37 -11.23 -8.04
C TYR A 445 16.16 -12.45 -8.47
N ALA A 446 17.49 -12.40 -8.46
CA ALA A 446 18.34 -13.56 -8.76
C ALA A 446 18.11 -14.72 -7.79
N ALA A 447 17.97 -14.41 -6.50
CA ALA A 447 17.64 -15.40 -5.48
C ALA A 447 16.25 -16.00 -5.69
N LEU A 448 15.24 -15.16 -5.99
CA LEU A 448 13.88 -15.62 -6.29
C LEU A 448 13.81 -16.48 -7.55
N GLN A 449 14.51 -16.10 -8.63
CA GLN A 449 14.59 -16.87 -9.86
C GLN A 449 15.13 -18.28 -9.59
N LYS A 450 16.06 -18.40 -8.64
CA LYS A 450 16.68 -19.68 -8.26
C LYS A 450 15.79 -20.51 -7.32
N ASP A 451 15.19 -19.87 -6.33
CA ASP A 451 14.59 -20.53 -5.16
C ASP A 451 13.07 -20.71 -5.26
N ALA A 452 12.36 -19.87 -6.06
CA ALA A 452 10.92 -19.92 -6.13
C ALA A 452 10.41 -21.24 -6.73
N ALA A 453 9.53 -21.91 -5.99
CA ALA A 453 8.86 -23.12 -6.47
C ALA A 453 7.78 -22.81 -7.52
N ASP A 454 7.17 -21.61 -7.46
CA ASP A 454 6.22 -21.13 -8.45
C ASP A 454 6.97 -20.63 -9.69
N THR A 455 6.72 -21.30 -10.83
CA THR A 455 7.33 -20.95 -12.10
C THR A 455 6.99 -19.53 -12.57
N LYS A 456 5.79 -19.04 -12.28
CA LYS A 456 5.38 -17.68 -12.64
C LYS A 456 6.18 -16.64 -11.86
N ILE A 457 6.34 -16.83 -10.55
CA ILE A 457 7.16 -15.94 -9.72
C ILE A 457 8.62 -15.95 -10.20
N SER A 458 9.14 -17.14 -10.60
CA SER A 458 10.48 -17.26 -11.15
C SER A 458 10.64 -16.54 -12.50
N GLU A 459 9.63 -16.60 -13.38
CA GLU A 459 9.61 -15.87 -14.66
C GLU A 459 9.50 -14.36 -14.47
N ASP A 460 8.63 -13.90 -13.56
CA ASP A 460 8.49 -12.48 -13.21
C ASP A 460 9.81 -11.95 -12.59
N ALA A 461 10.42 -12.70 -11.68
CA ALA A 461 11.70 -12.37 -11.08
C ALA A 461 12.83 -12.30 -12.13
N PHE A 462 12.87 -13.23 -13.09
CA PHE A 462 13.81 -13.17 -14.20
C PHE A 462 13.66 -11.89 -15.02
N HIS A 463 12.42 -11.54 -15.39
CA HIS A 463 12.17 -10.32 -16.16
C HIS A 463 12.61 -9.05 -15.41
N GLN A 464 12.25 -8.93 -14.13
CA GLN A 464 12.63 -7.80 -13.30
C GLN A 464 14.15 -7.75 -13.02
N ARG A 465 14.79 -8.92 -12.91
CA ARG A 465 16.25 -9.02 -12.82
C ARG A 465 16.92 -8.42 -14.05
N ILE A 466 16.45 -8.74 -15.26
CA ILE A 466 16.95 -8.15 -16.49
C ILE A 466 16.77 -6.62 -16.48
N LEU A 467 15.59 -6.12 -16.11
CA LEU A 467 15.36 -4.68 -16.03
C LEU A 467 16.32 -4.01 -15.03
N SER A 468 16.55 -4.64 -13.87
CA SER A 468 17.47 -4.10 -12.85
C SER A 468 18.91 -4.04 -13.35
N LEU A 469 19.35 -5.03 -14.13
CA LEU A 469 20.67 -5.03 -14.76
C LEU A 469 20.78 -3.92 -15.79
N LEU A 470 19.76 -3.71 -16.61
CA LEU A 470 19.73 -2.68 -17.64
C LEU A 470 19.77 -1.26 -17.06
N GLU A 471 19.09 -1.02 -15.94
CA GLU A 471 19.13 0.29 -15.26
C GLU A 471 20.51 0.66 -14.68
N THR A 472 21.40 -0.32 -14.54
CA THR A 472 22.78 -0.13 -14.06
C THR A 472 23.84 -0.32 -15.15
N SER A 473 23.41 -0.49 -16.39
CA SER A 473 24.30 -0.80 -17.52
C SER A 473 24.82 0.46 -18.17
N ASP A 474 26.07 0.81 -17.91
CA ASP A 474 26.77 1.95 -18.53
C ASP A 474 27.88 1.50 -19.51
N GLU A 475 28.43 0.31 -19.30
CA GLU A 475 29.53 -0.24 -20.06
C GLU A 475 29.17 -1.55 -20.78
N ILE A 476 29.95 -1.89 -21.79
CA ILE A 476 29.76 -3.13 -22.58
C ILE A 476 29.86 -4.39 -21.71
N SER A 477 30.63 -4.35 -20.61
CA SER A 477 30.78 -5.41 -19.62
C SER A 477 29.45 -5.74 -18.96
N ASP A 478 28.63 -4.73 -18.67
CA ASP A 478 27.35 -4.87 -17.97
C ASP A 478 26.32 -5.54 -18.88
N TRP A 479 26.24 -5.11 -20.15
CA TRP A 479 25.39 -5.77 -21.16
C TRP A 479 25.83 -7.19 -21.46
N ASN A 480 27.15 -7.48 -21.42
CA ASN A 480 27.66 -8.83 -21.53
C ASN A 480 27.18 -9.70 -20.35
N ARG A 481 27.22 -9.17 -19.11
CA ARG A 481 26.69 -9.83 -17.91
C ARG A 481 25.19 -10.12 -18.06
N THR A 482 24.42 -9.15 -18.54
CA THR A 482 22.98 -9.34 -18.80
C THR A 482 22.77 -10.42 -19.86
N THR A 483 23.60 -10.47 -20.91
CA THR A 483 23.58 -11.52 -21.93
C THR A 483 23.85 -12.90 -21.33
N GLU A 484 24.80 -13.02 -20.42
CA GLU A 484 25.12 -14.28 -19.72
C GLU A 484 23.94 -14.77 -18.87
N VAL A 485 23.25 -13.86 -18.19
CA VAL A 485 22.04 -14.19 -17.41
C VAL A 485 20.91 -14.71 -18.32
N ILE A 486 20.73 -14.12 -19.51
CA ILE A 486 19.76 -14.60 -20.50
C ILE A 486 20.14 -16.00 -21.01
N GLU A 487 21.42 -16.23 -21.33
CA GLU A 487 21.91 -17.52 -21.79
C GLU A 487 21.80 -18.60 -20.70
N GLU A 488 22.06 -18.26 -19.44
CA GLU A 488 21.88 -19.15 -18.29
C GLU A 488 20.41 -19.53 -18.11
N ALA A 489 19.51 -18.55 -18.13
CA ALA A 489 18.07 -18.81 -18.05
C ALA A 489 17.58 -19.70 -19.20
N ALA A 490 18.06 -19.49 -20.40
CA ALA A 490 17.71 -20.32 -21.56
C ALA A 490 18.17 -21.79 -21.44
N ARG A 491 19.28 -22.04 -20.72
CA ARG A 491 19.79 -23.39 -20.45
C ARG A 491 19.07 -24.09 -19.29
N SER A 492 18.51 -23.35 -18.35
CA SER A 492 17.98 -23.88 -17.10
C SER A 492 16.64 -24.60 -17.21
N ASN A 493 15.95 -24.57 -18.34
CA ASN A 493 14.59 -25.11 -18.57
C ASN A 493 13.52 -24.69 -17.51
N ARG A 494 13.78 -23.66 -16.72
CA ARG A 494 12.84 -23.19 -15.68
C ARG A 494 11.75 -22.29 -16.22
N THR A 495 11.86 -21.84 -17.45
CA THR A 495 10.82 -21.05 -18.13
C THR A 495 9.86 -22.01 -18.83
N ARG A 496 8.56 -21.89 -18.58
CA ARG A 496 7.51 -22.68 -19.24
C ARG A 496 7.48 -22.45 -20.74
N THR A 497 7.80 -21.24 -21.16
CA THR A 497 7.83 -20.81 -22.54
C THR A 497 9.15 -20.11 -22.85
N LYS A 498 9.49 -19.96 -24.11
CA LYS A 498 10.64 -19.13 -24.53
C LYS A 498 10.35 -17.63 -24.52
N GLU A 499 9.11 -17.23 -24.24
CA GLU A 499 8.68 -15.84 -24.33
C GLU A 499 9.42 -14.91 -23.35
N PRO A 500 9.67 -15.28 -22.06
CA PRO A 500 10.48 -14.45 -21.17
C PRO A 500 11.90 -14.19 -21.71
N ILE A 501 12.51 -15.19 -22.35
CA ILE A 501 13.82 -15.08 -22.97
C ILE A 501 13.78 -14.09 -24.15
N TRP A 502 12.79 -14.22 -25.03
CA TRP A 502 12.63 -13.28 -26.15
C TRP A 502 12.38 -11.84 -25.68
N SER A 503 11.55 -11.68 -24.65
CA SER A 503 11.30 -10.37 -24.03
C SER A 503 12.58 -9.78 -23.44
N ALA A 504 13.40 -10.57 -22.75
CA ALA A 504 14.68 -10.15 -22.20
C ALA A 504 15.67 -9.72 -23.30
N ILE A 505 15.77 -10.49 -24.39
CA ILE A 505 16.62 -10.11 -25.55
C ILE A 505 16.13 -8.81 -26.17
N TRP A 506 14.81 -8.65 -26.31
CA TRP A 506 14.23 -7.40 -26.80
C TRP A 506 14.64 -6.20 -25.94
N SER A 507 14.47 -6.31 -24.61
CA SER A 507 14.79 -5.25 -23.66
C SER A 507 16.27 -4.89 -23.67
N LEU A 508 17.15 -5.88 -23.71
CA LEU A 508 18.60 -5.70 -23.76
C LEU A 508 19.02 -4.89 -25.00
N VAL A 509 18.55 -5.30 -26.17
CA VAL A 509 18.90 -4.63 -27.44
C VAL A 509 18.34 -3.23 -27.50
N GLU A 510 17.13 -3.02 -26.97
CA GLU A 510 16.50 -1.70 -26.92
C GLU A 510 17.24 -0.75 -25.97
N ASP A 511 17.73 -1.25 -24.85
CA ASP A 511 18.51 -0.48 -23.89
C ASP A 511 19.84 0.00 -24.50
N MET A 512 20.58 -0.91 -25.12
CA MET A 512 21.82 -0.57 -25.82
C MET A 512 21.59 0.42 -26.97
N ARG A 513 20.45 0.30 -27.66
CA ARG A 513 20.06 1.25 -28.71
C ARG A 513 19.80 2.64 -28.13
N LYS A 514 19.14 2.73 -27.01
CA LYS A 514 18.91 3.98 -26.25
C LYS A 514 20.23 4.61 -25.78
N ALA A 515 21.15 3.76 -25.33
CA ALA A 515 22.50 4.15 -24.92
C ALA A 515 23.43 4.55 -26.07
N GLN A 516 22.89 4.63 -27.30
CA GLN A 516 23.66 5.00 -28.52
C GLN A 516 24.81 4.04 -28.82
N ARG A 517 24.62 2.75 -28.53
CA ARG A 517 25.63 1.68 -28.79
C ARG A 517 25.14 0.66 -29.83
N PRO A 518 24.73 1.10 -31.02
CA PRO A 518 24.08 0.23 -32.01
C PRO A 518 24.99 -0.87 -32.57
N ALA A 519 26.29 -0.66 -32.70
CA ALA A 519 27.22 -1.66 -33.18
C ALA A 519 27.44 -2.79 -32.16
N ASP A 520 27.46 -2.45 -30.87
CA ASP A 520 27.57 -3.44 -29.78
C ASP A 520 26.25 -4.22 -29.65
N ALA A 521 25.10 -3.56 -29.75
CA ALA A 521 23.79 -4.17 -29.78
C ALA A 521 23.64 -5.18 -30.93
N GLU A 522 24.14 -4.86 -32.11
CA GLU A 522 24.13 -5.75 -33.28
C GLU A 522 24.97 -7.02 -33.00
N ARG A 523 26.15 -6.86 -32.39
CA ARG A 523 27.02 -7.98 -32.03
C ARG A 523 26.37 -8.89 -31.00
N LEU A 524 25.75 -8.32 -29.97
CA LEU A 524 25.04 -9.10 -28.94
C LEU A 524 23.79 -9.77 -29.49
N LEU A 525 23.03 -9.12 -30.34
CA LEU A 525 21.88 -9.73 -31.00
C LEU A 525 22.31 -10.90 -31.92
N ALA A 526 23.44 -10.78 -32.59
CA ALA A 526 24.02 -11.88 -33.38
C ALA A 526 24.45 -13.07 -32.49
N ARG A 527 25.05 -12.81 -31.32
CA ARG A 527 25.38 -13.84 -30.31
C ARG A 527 24.13 -14.57 -29.81
N LEU A 528 23.05 -13.85 -29.56
CA LEU A 528 21.78 -14.37 -29.06
C LEU A 528 20.87 -14.97 -30.14
N ALA A 529 21.25 -14.86 -31.44
CA ALA A 529 20.46 -15.36 -32.56
C ALA A 529 20.04 -16.85 -32.45
N PRO A 530 20.83 -17.78 -31.87
CA PRO A 530 20.37 -19.14 -31.63
C PRO A 530 19.15 -19.24 -30.73
N LEU A 531 19.00 -18.33 -29.76
CA LEU A 531 17.87 -18.31 -28.82
C LEU A 531 16.59 -17.72 -29.43
N THR A 532 16.72 -16.91 -30.48
CA THR A 532 15.59 -16.32 -31.21
C THR A 532 15.08 -17.21 -32.35
N ARG A 533 15.79 -18.30 -32.68
CA ARG A 533 15.35 -19.24 -33.74
C ARG A 533 14.05 -19.91 -33.35
N GLY A 534 13.05 -19.83 -34.24
CA GLY A 534 11.70 -20.38 -34.00
C GLY A 534 10.90 -19.53 -33.02
N ALA A 535 11.27 -18.28 -32.83
CA ALA A 535 10.45 -17.34 -32.10
C ALA A 535 9.06 -17.22 -32.72
N ARG A 536 8.06 -17.00 -31.90
CA ARG A 536 6.70 -16.71 -32.34
C ARG A 536 6.75 -15.53 -33.32
N ILE A 537 5.88 -15.52 -34.31
CA ILE A 537 5.94 -14.60 -35.46
C ILE A 537 6.01 -13.11 -35.03
N ASP A 538 5.34 -12.74 -33.95
CA ASP A 538 5.39 -11.39 -33.41
C ASP A 538 6.78 -11.00 -32.88
N TYR A 539 7.47 -11.91 -32.18
CA TYR A 539 8.86 -11.70 -31.74
C TYR A 539 9.84 -11.74 -32.90
N ASP A 540 9.66 -12.64 -33.86
CA ASP A 540 10.51 -12.70 -35.05
C ASP A 540 10.42 -11.40 -35.86
N LEU A 541 9.23 -10.84 -35.99
CA LEU A 541 9.02 -9.52 -36.60
C LEU A 541 9.68 -8.39 -35.80
N ARG A 542 9.52 -8.43 -34.47
CA ARG A 542 10.14 -7.44 -33.55
C ARG A 542 11.67 -7.49 -33.65
N PHE A 543 12.28 -8.67 -33.67
CA PHE A 543 13.73 -8.81 -33.84
C PHE A 543 14.21 -8.34 -35.23
N THR A 544 13.46 -8.63 -36.29
CA THR A 544 13.76 -8.13 -37.62
C THR A 544 13.68 -6.59 -37.64
N TRP A 545 12.68 -6.02 -36.93
CA TRP A 545 12.55 -4.57 -36.78
C TRP A 545 13.70 -3.97 -35.97
N GLN A 546 14.10 -4.54 -34.85
CA GLN A 546 15.27 -4.09 -34.10
C GLN A 546 16.53 -4.08 -34.98
N ARG A 547 16.78 -5.15 -35.71
CA ARG A 547 17.90 -5.21 -36.64
C ARG A 547 17.87 -4.09 -37.69
N ALA A 548 16.69 -3.77 -38.20
CA ALA A 548 16.52 -2.66 -39.12
C ALA A 548 16.81 -1.30 -38.45
N LEU A 549 16.36 -1.10 -37.19
CA LEU A 549 16.68 0.10 -36.43
C LEU A 549 18.16 0.21 -36.10
N LEU A 550 18.83 -0.91 -35.76
CA LEU A 550 20.28 -0.94 -35.57
C LEU A 550 21.03 -0.63 -36.87
N ALA A 551 20.59 -1.18 -38.01
CA ALA A 551 21.16 -0.85 -39.31
C ALA A 551 21.05 0.64 -39.64
N ILE A 552 19.90 1.28 -39.28
CA ILE A 552 19.74 2.74 -39.43
C ILE A 552 20.74 3.48 -38.52
N ALA A 553 20.82 3.07 -37.25
CA ALA A 553 21.70 3.72 -36.29
C ALA A 553 23.18 3.53 -36.62
N ASN A 554 23.55 2.39 -37.23
CA ASN A 554 24.89 2.11 -37.77
C ASN A 554 25.13 2.75 -39.14
N ASN A 555 24.22 3.63 -39.60
CA ASN A 555 24.27 4.28 -40.87
C ASN A 555 24.39 3.31 -42.09
N ASN A 556 23.68 2.18 -42.02
CA ASN A 556 23.60 1.18 -43.08
C ASN A 556 22.18 1.12 -43.68
N PRO A 557 21.84 2.07 -44.60
CA PRO A 557 20.50 2.19 -45.17
C PRO A 557 20.15 1.02 -46.09
N THR A 558 21.13 0.36 -46.69
CA THR A 558 20.91 -0.77 -47.57
C THR A 558 20.37 -1.97 -46.78
N GLU A 559 21.01 -2.31 -45.69
CA GLU A 559 20.57 -3.40 -44.82
C GLU A 559 19.23 -3.07 -44.16
N ALA A 560 19.04 -1.84 -43.73
CA ALA A 560 17.77 -1.38 -43.18
C ALA A 560 16.62 -1.50 -44.18
N SER A 561 16.84 -1.12 -45.46
CA SER A 561 15.83 -1.29 -46.51
C SER A 561 15.52 -2.77 -46.80
N ARG A 562 16.57 -3.60 -46.81
CA ARG A 562 16.40 -5.07 -46.97
C ARG A 562 15.54 -5.67 -45.87
N LEU A 563 15.84 -5.30 -44.61
CA LEU A 563 15.10 -5.79 -43.45
C LEU A 563 13.67 -5.27 -43.44
N ALA A 564 13.43 -4.00 -43.79
CA ALA A 564 12.07 -3.45 -43.91
C ALA A 564 11.26 -4.21 -45.00
N ALA A 565 11.86 -4.53 -46.13
CA ALA A 565 11.22 -5.36 -47.15
C ALA A 565 10.99 -6.82 -46.69
N GLU A 566 11.87 -7.34 -45.85
CA GLU A 566 11.67 -8.64 -45.18
C GLU A 566 10.49 -8.66 -44.26
N ILE A 567 10.32 -7.61 -43.44
CA ILE A 567 9.14 -7.45 -42.56
C ILE A 567 7.86 -7.45 -43.40
N ASP A 568 7.82 -6.63 -44.47
CA ASP A 568 6.66 -6.53 -45.34
C ASP A 568 6.31 -7.87 -45.99
N ARG A 569 7.33 -8.59 -46.50
CA ARG A 569 7.14 -9.95 -47.02
C ARG A 569 6.63 -10.95 -46.00
N LYS A 570 7.18 -10.93 -44.76
CA LYS A 570 6.72 -11.81 -43.68
C LYS A 570 5.26 -11.54 -43.31
N LEU A 571 4.87 -10.27 -43.27
CA LEU A 571 3.50 -9.85 -43.02
C LEU A 571 2.54 -10.27 -44.15
N SER A 572 3.01 -10.16 -45.42
CA SER A 572 2.18 -10.57 -46.58
C SER A 572 1.99 -12.09 -46.71
N ASN A 573 2.90 -12.88 -46.15
CA ASN A 573 2.91 -14.34 -46.20
C ASN A 573 2.67 -14.96 -44.82
N LEU A 574 1.75 -14.45 -44.03
CA LEU A 574 1.41 -15.03 -42.74
C LEU A 574 0.92 -16.47 -42.89
N PRO A 575 1.44 -17.43 -42.11
CA PRO A 575 1.01 -18.83 -42.21
C PRO A 575 -0.49 -18.99 -41.89
N ALA A 576 -1.15 -19.85 -42.65
CA ALA A 576 -2.53 -20.27 -42.36
C ALA A 576 -2.54 -21.02 -41.01
N GLY A 577 -3.20 -20.46 -40.00
CA GLY A 577 -3.28 -21.06 -38.66
C GLY A 577 -2.67 -20.21 -37.52
N ALA A 578 -2.03 -19.10 -37.86
CA ALA A 578 -1.87 -18.02 -36.88
C ALA A 578 -3.27 -17.56 -36.45
N THR A 579 -3.51 -17.48 -35.13
CA THR A 579 -4.85 -17.18 -34.60
C THR A 579 -5.46 -15.98 -35.35
N PRO A 580 -6.56 -16.18 -36.16
CA PRO A 580 -7.00 -15.18 -37.15
C PRO A 580 -7.35 -13.85 -36.52
N ASP A 581 -7.87 -13.83 -35.29
CA ASP A 581 -8.40 -12.62 -34.65
C ASP A 581 -7.31 -11.70 -34.07
N GLU A 582 -6.22 -12.24 -33.54
CA GLU A 582 -5.15 -11.39 -33.00
C GLU A 582 -4.23 -10.85 -34.12
N LEU A 583 -3.91 -11.66 -35.09
CA LEU A 583 -3.05 -11.26 -36.21
C LEU A 583 -3.80 -10.40 -37.24
N SER A 584 -5.09 -10.64 -37.49
CA SER A 584 -5.87 -9.78 -38.38
C SER A 584 -5.99 -8.34 -37.88
N LYS A 585 -6.02 -8.14 -36.54
CA LYS A 585 -5.97 -6.82 -35.92
C LYS A 585 -4.55 -6.22 -35.91
N ALA A 586 -3.51 -7.05 -35.79
CA ALA A 586 -2.12 -6.61 -35.73
C ALA A 586 -1.50 -6.33 -37.12
N VAL A 587 -1.97 -6.97 -38.20
CA VAL A 587 -1.38 -6.83 -39.55
C VAL A 587 -1.39 -5.41 -40.07
N PRO A 588 -2.49 -4.63 -40.01
CA PRO A 588 -2.46 -3.24 -40.47
C PRO A 588 -1.46 -2.39 -39.70
N GLU A 589 -1.38 -2.62 -38.39
CA GLU A 589 -0.44 -1.92 -37.52
C GLU A 589 1.02 -2.28 -37.89
N LEU A 590 1.33 -3.56 -38.05
CA LEU A 590 2.67 -4.02 -38.43
C LEU A 590 3.07 -3.55 -39.84
N ARG A 591 2.14 -3.53 -40.78
CA ARG A 591 2.39 -2.95 -42.14
C ARG A 591 2.67 -1.45 -42.06
N GLY A 592 1.90 -0.74 -41.24
CA GLY A 592 2.16 0.67 -40.96
C GLY A 592 3.54 0.89 -40.39
N HIS A 593 3.96 0.05 -39.43
CA HIS A 593 5.30 0.12 -38.85
C HIS A 593 6.41 -0.21 -39.86
N ALA A 594 6.22 -1.19 -40.74
CA ALA A 594 7.17 -1.48 -41.82
C ALA A 594 7.33 -0.30 -42.77
N ALA A 595 6.20 0.34 -43.12
CA ALA A 595 6.22 1.54 -43.98
C ALA A 595 6.90 2.72 -43.26
N LEU A 596 6.66 2.88 -41.96
CA LEU A 596 7.31 3.90 -41.13
C LEU A 596 8.82 3.70 -41.10
N LEU A 597 9.28 2.45 -40.96
CA LEU A 597 10.69 2.12 -40.95
C LEU A 597 11.34 2.45 -42.27
N LYS A 598 10.68 2.12 -43.38
CA LYS A 598 11.15 2.46 -44.74
C LYS A 598 11.32 3.98 -44.92
N ALA A 599 10.30 4.75 -44.50
CA ALA A 599 10.36 6.21 -44.55
C ALA A 599 11.50 6.78 -43.70
N ARG A 600 11.72 6.24 -42.49
CA ARG A 600 12.86 6.61 -41.63
C ARG A 600 14.19 6.30 -42.29
N THR A 601 14.31 5.17 -42.96
CA THR A 601 15.51 4.81 -43.69
C THR A 601 15.81 5.82 -44.82
N SER A 602 14.76 6.21 -45.56
CA SER A 602 14.88 7.24 -46.62
C SER A 602 15.32 8.59 -46.04
N LEU A 603 14.75 9.01 -44.88
CA LEU A 603 15.13 10.26 -44.21
C LEU A 603 16.58 10.25 -43.74
N ASN A 604 17.03 9.17 -43.12
CA ASN A 604 18.39 9.04 -42.61
C ASN A 604 19.43 9.01 -43.77
N ALA A 605 19.04 8.54 -44.94
CA ALA A 605 19.85 8.60 -46.16
C ALA A 605 19.86 10.00 -46.84
N GLY A 606 19.21 10.99 -46.22
CA GLY A 606 19.14 12.36 -46.76
C GLY A 606 18.19 12.50 -47.95
N ALA A 607 17.36 11.51 -48.24
CA ALA A 607 16.44 11.53 -49.36
C ALA A 607 15.17 12.33 -49.03
N ALA A 608 14.89 13.40 -49.73
CA ALA A 608 13.66 14.20 -49.63
C ALA A 608 12.38 13.35 -49.73
N LYS A 609 12.47 12.22 -50.45
CA LYS A 609 11.43 11.20 -50.58
C LYS A 609 10.91 10.65 -49.25
N GLY A 610 11.75 10.65 -48.20
CA GLY A 610 11.34 10.17 -46.86
C GLY A 610 10.17 10.95 -46.28
N LEU A 611 10.10 12.24 -46.47
CA LEU A 611 8.96 13.06 -46.04
C LEU A 611 7.68 12.71 -46.80
N ASP A 612 7.79 12.50 -48.12
CA ASP A 612 6.65 12.09 -48.96
C ASP A 612 6.15 10.70 -48.58
N GLU A 613 7.05 9.78 -48.22
CA GLU A 613 6.72 8.44 -47.75
C GLU A 613 5.96 8.49 -46.40
N LEU A 614 6.30 9.41 -45.48
CA LEU A 614 5.54 9.61 -44.24
C LEU A 614 4.11 10.14 -44.52
N VAL A 615 3.98 11.07 -45.46
CA VAL A 615 2.67 11.58 -45.90
C VAL A 615 1.84 10.44 -46.54
N GLY A 616 2.48 9.65 -47.41
CA GLY A 616 1.87 8.47 -48.03
C GLY A 616 1.39 7.45 -47.01
N LEU A 617 2.21 7.18 -45.99
CA LEU A 617 1.85 6.28 -44.87
C LEU A 617 0.57 6.73 -44.15
N ARG A 618 0.46 8.01 -43.80
CA ARG A 618 -0.72 8.59 -43.17
C ARG A 618 -1.98 8.43 -44.00
N ARG A 619 -1.87 8.66 -45.29
CA ARG A 619 -3.01 8.46 -46.22
C ARG A 619 -3.40 7.00 -46.37
N GLN A 620 -2.43 6.08 -46.36
CA GLN A 620 -2.67 4.66 -46.58
C GLN A 620 -3.22 3.96 -45.36
N PHE A 621 -2.72 4.25 -44.14
CA PHE A 621 -3.03 3.51 -42.91
C PHE A 621 -3.99 4.26 -41.96
N GLY A 622 -4.17 5.56 -42.14
CA GLY A 622 -5.14 6.34 -41.38
C GLY A 622 -4.85 6.34 -39.88
N LYS A 623 -5.83 5.88 -39.09
CA LYS A 623 -5.77 5.93 -37.61
C LYS A 623 -5.12 4.69 -36.97
N VAL A 624 -3.88 4.40 -37.32
CA VAL A 624 -3.07 3.36 -36.68
C VAL A 624 -1.86 3.96 -35.96
N PRO A 625 -1.28 3.26 -34.95
CA PRO A 625 -0.13 3.75 -34.19
C PRO A 625 1.05 4.19 -35.04
N ALA A 626 1.32 3.51 -36.17
CA ALA A 626 2.39 3.87 -37.09
C ALA A 626 2.13 5.21 -37.80
N ALA A 627 0.88 5.52 -38.11
CA ALA A 627 0.51 6.81 -38.70
C ALA A 627 0.70 7.94 -37.69
N ALA A 628 0.29 7.74 -36.43
CA ALA A 628 0.55 8.68 -35.34
C ALA A 628 2.06 8.85 -35.10
N ALA A 629 2.81 7.74 -35.04
CA ALA A 629 4.27 7.78 -34.90
C ALA A 629 4.98 8.49 -36.06
N SER A 630 4.40 8.50 -37.25
CA SER A 630 4.99 9.19 -38.43
C SER A 630 5.11 10.71 -38.24
N TYR A 631 4.16 11.32 -37.52
CA TYR A 631 4.22 12.73 -37.13
C TYR A 631 5.38 13.00 -36.17
N LEU A 632 5.60 12.10 -35.21
CA LEU A 632 6.72 12.22 -34.27
C LEU A 632 8.07 12.11 -35.03
N VAL A 633 8.16 11.16 -35.96
CA VAL A 633 9.37 10.99 -36.79
C VAL A 633 9.63 12.22 -37.64
N GLU A 634 8.61 12.74 -38.33
CA GLU A 634 8.72 13.96 -39.13
C GLU A 634 9.09 15.17 -38.28
N GLY A 635 8.36 15.37 -37.16
CA GLY A 635 8.62 16.50 -36.27
C GLY A 635 10.04 16.46 -35.68
N ARG A 636 10.49 15.29 -35.18
CA ARG A 636 11.86 15.15 -34.68
C ARG A 636 12.93 15.30 -35.73
N HIS A 637 12.68 14.83 -36.95
CA HIS A 637 13.57 15.09 -38.06
C HIS A 637 13.67 16.59 -38.37
N LEU A 638 12.54 17.27 -38.46
CA LEU A 638 12.50 18.72 -38.67
C LEU A 638 13.25 19.49 -37.58
N ALA A 639 13.05 19.08 -36.31
CA ALA A 639 13.76 19.67 -35.18
C ALA A 639 15.29 19.46 -35.29
N SER A 640 15.74 18.25 -35.67
CA SER A 640 17.16 17.91 -35.80
C SER A 640 17.87 18.72 -36.88
N VAL A 641 17.14 19.19 -37.90
CA VAL A 641 17.67 20.08 -38.95
C VAL A 641 17.39 21.56 -38.67
N GLY A 642 16.96 21.91 -37.46
CA GLY A 642 16.74 23.29 -37.02
C GLY A 642 15.42 23.94 -37.49
N ARG A 643 14.51 23.15 -38.12
CA ARG A 643 13.20 23.65 -38.58
C ARG A 643 12.15 23.55 -37.46
N ASN A 644 12.45 24.21 -36.34
CA ASN A 644 11.67 24.05 -35.07
C ASN A 644 10.20 24.48 -35.18
N ALA A 645 9.89 25.52 -35.97
CA ALA A 645 8.51 25.97 -36.18
C ALA A 645 7.68 24.94 -36.96
N GLU A 646 8.26 24.29 -37.93
CA GLU A 646 7.60 23.24 -38.71
C GLU A 646 7.48 21.96 -37.89
N ALA A 647 8.51 21.63 -37.09
CA ALA A 647 8.45 20.53 -36.11
C ALA A 647 7.28 20.73 -35.16
N GLN A 648 7.16 21.93 -34.56
CA GLN A 648 6.05 22.29 -33.69
C GLN A 648 4.69 22.06 -34.37
N ALA A 649 4.53 22.58 -35.60
CA ALA A 649 3.28 22.42 -36.34
C ALA A 649 2.94 20.94 -36.62
N ARG A 650 3.95 20.06 -36.80
CA ARG A 650 3.72 18.62 -36.98
C ARG A 650 3.25 17.95 -35.67
N PHE A 651 3.82 18.31 -34.55
CA PHE A 651 3.40 17.81 -33.27
C PHE A 651 2.01 18.30 -32.89
N GLU A 652 1.66 19.53 -33.20
CA GLU A 652 0.29 20.04 -33.02
C GLU A 652 -0.71 19.31 -33.93
N SER A 653 -0.32 19.03 -35.20
CA SER A 653 -1.14 18.23 -36.13
C SER A 653 -1.40 16.84 -35.59
N LEU A 654 -0.39 16.18 -34.97
CA LEU A 654 -0.55 14.89 -34.31
C LEU A 654 -1.62 14.96 -33.21
N ALA A 655 -1.53 15.98 -32.35
CA ALA A 655 -2.45 16.16 -31.26
C ALA A 655 -3.90 16.40 -31.73
N GLU A 656 -4.09 17.15 -32.80
CA GLU A 656 -5.44 17.43 -33.32
C GLU A 656 -6.03 16.26 -34.08
N GLU A 657 -5.25 15.59 -34.94
CA GLU A 657 -5.76 14.52 -35.82
C GLU A 657 -6.21 13.30 -35.00
N PHE A 658 -5.51 13.00 -33.90
CA PHE A 658 -5.81 11.83 -33.07
C PHE A 658 -6.54 12.19 -31.77
N LYS A 659 -7.03 13.41 -31.66
CA LYS A 659 -7.88 13.86 -30.57
C LYS A 659 -9.17 13.01 -30.53
N GLY A 660 -9.41 12.36 -29.38
CA GLY A 660 -10.60 11.55 -29.21
C GLY A 660 -10.47 10.10 -29.69
N GLU A 661 -9.30 9.67 -30.17
CA GLU A 661 -9.02 8.27 -30.46
C GLU A 661 -8.43 7.58 -29.22
N PRO A 662 -9.20 6.75 -28.51
CA PRO A 662 -8.75 6.19 -27.21
C PRO A 662 -7.45 5.38 -27.32
N ASN A 663 -7.30 4.61 -28.41
CA ASN A 663 -6.13 3.76 -28.64
C ASN A 663 -4.87 4.54 -29.04
N LEU A 664 -5.02 5.81 -29.43
CA LEU A 664 -3.93 6.69 -29.87
C LEU A 664 -3.79 7.93 -28.97
N ALA A 665 -4.53 7.97 -27.87
CA ALA A 665 -4.51 9.07 -26.91
C ALA A 665 -3.10 9.38 -26.39
N GLU A 666 -2.25 8.37 -26.24
CA GLU A 666 -0.85 8.55 -25.83
C GLU A 666 -0.02 9.30 -26.87
N PHE A 667 -0.23 9.02 -28.17
CA PHE A 667 0.44 9.74 -29.24
C PHE A 667 -0.03 11.19 -29.30
N ALA A 668 -1.33 11.43 -29.21
CA ALA A 668 -1.89 12.77 -29.21
C ALA A 668 -1.40 13.59 -27.99
N ALA A 669 -1.34 12.97 -26.81
CA ALA A 669 -0.78 13.57 -25.62
C ALA A 669 0.71 13.89 -25.80
N LEU A 670 1.48 12.96 -26.35
CA LEU A 670 2.91 13.18 -26.63
C LEU A 670 3.10 14.29 -27.69
N GLY A 671 2.20 14.41 -28.67
CA GLY A 671 2.19 15.51 -29.63
C GLY A 671 2.08 16.87 -28.93
N LEU A 672 1.19 17.04 -27.98
CA LEU A 672 1.07 18.28 -27.20
C LEU A 672 2.35 18.58 -26.40
N TYR A 673 2.93 17.56 -25.78
CA TYR A 673 4.16 17.73 -25.02
C TYR A 673 5.34 18.14 -25.91
N GLU A 674 5.59 17.43 -27.01
CA GLU A 674 6.67 17.73 -27.96
C GLU A 674 6.47 19.09 -28.62
N ALA A 675 5.23 19.46 -28.95
CA ALA A 675 4.92 20.80 -29.49
C ALA A 675 5.26 21.89 -28.47
N ALA A 676 4.94 21.67 -27.19
CA ALA A 676 5.29 22.61 -26.12
C ALA A 676 6.81 22.78 -25.97
N GLU A 677 7.55 21.65 -25.99
CA GLU A 677 9.03 21.70 -25.94
C GLU A 677 9.61 22.47 -27.13
N GLN A 678 9.11 22.23 -28.35
CA GLN A 678 9.57 22.96 -29.53
C GLN A 678 9.22 24.46 -29.45
N SER A 679 8.05 24.79 -28.91
CA SER A 679 7.71 26.19 -28.69
C SER A 679 8.66 26.84 -27.67
N ALA A 680 8.94 26.17 -26.55
CA ALA A 680 9.86 26.66 -25.53
C ALA A 680 11.30 26.84 -26.09
N LEU A 681 11.77 25.93 -26.93
CA LEU A 681 13.09 26.02 -27.60
C LEU A 681 13.21 27.24 -28.53
N GLN A 682 12.10 27.74 -29.06
CA GLN A 682 12.08 28.95 -29.91
C GLN A 682 12.04 30.26 -29.10
N ALA A 683 11.93 30.21 -27.79
CA ALA A 683 11.83 31.39 -26.93
C ALA A 683 13.02 32.38 -27.06
N PRO A 684 14.29 31.94 -27.22
CA PRO A 684 15.41 32.86 -27.37
C PRO A 684 15.26 33.79 -28.57
N THR A 685 14.56 33.37 -29.64
CA THR A 685 14.33 34.13 -30.86
C THR A 685 12.91 34.68 -30.99
N GLY A 686 11.92 34.04 -30.37
CA GLY A 686 10.48 34.36 -30.48
C GLY A 686 9.89 35.03 -29.25
N GLY A 687 10.69 35.29 -28.21
CA GLY A 687 10.25 35.98 -26.98
C GLY A 687 9.30 35.21 -26.08
N GLU A 688 8.66 35.92 -25.15
CA GLU A 688 7.76 35.34 -24.15
C GLU A 688 6.50 34.68 -24.74
N ASP A 689 6.08 35.09 -25.94
CA ASP A 689 4.93 34.50 -26.63
C ASP A 689 5.11 33.02 -26.88
N LYS A 690 6.31 32.58 -27.16
CA LYS A 690 6.63 31.17 -27.36
C LYS A 690 6.54 30.34 -26.07
N LEU A 691 6.98 30.92 -24.95
CA LEU A 691 6.83 30.31 -23.65
C LEU A 691 5.35 30.26 -23.22
N THR A 692 4.61 31.33 -23.50
CA THR A 692 3.16 31.38 -23.21
C THR A 692 2.42 30.32 -24.03
N HIS A 693 2.75 30.15 -25.28
CA HIS A 693 2.18 29.12 -26.16
C HIS A 693 2.52 27.70 -25.64
N ALA A 694 3.75 27.48 -25.19
CA ALA A 694 4.13 26.22 -24.55
C ALA A 694 3.28 25.92 -23.31
N VAL A 695 3.04 26.93 -22.45
CA VAL A 695 2.16 26.79 -21.27
C VAL A 695 0.76 26.37 -21.69
N LEU A 696 0.18 26.99 -22.73
CA LEU A 696 -1.17 26.65 -23.22
C LEU A 696 -1.25 25.21 -23.74
N LEU A 697 -0.23 24.73 -24.44
CA LEU A 697 -0.18 23.35 -24.91
C LEU A 697 -0.11 22.35 -23.74
N LEU A 698 0.72 22.63 -22.72
CA LEU A 698 0.82 21.80 -21.53
C LEU A 698 -0.46 21.86 -20.68
N GLU A 699 -1.15 22.99 -20.63
CA GLU A 699 -2.46 23.15 -19.99
C GLU A 699 -3.52 22.29 -20.69
N ARG A 700 -3.56 22.35 -22.01
CA ARG A 700 -4.42 21.50 -22.83
C ARG A 700 -4.12 20.03 -22.62
N PHE A 701 -2.83 19.64 -22.51
CA PHE A 701 -2.45 18.28 -22.16
C PHE A 701 -3.07 17.85 -20.82
N THR A 702 -2.86 18.65 -19.78
CA THR A 702 -3.34 18.27 -18.43
C THR A 702 -4.86 18.22 -18.33
N ALA A 703 -5.56 19.07 -19.09
CA ALA A 703 -7.03 19.09 -19.15
C ALA A 703 -7.59 17.90 -19.94
N THR A 704 -6.93 17.51 -21.05
CA THR A 704 -7.44 16.48 -21.94
C THR A 704 -7.04 15.06 -21.50
N TYR A 705 -5.84 14.91 -20.91
CA TYR A 705 -5.25 13.62 -20.56
C TYR A 705 -4.85 13.53 -19.07
N PRO A 706 -5.78 13.73 -18.12
CA PRO A 706 -5.45 13.84 -16.69
C PRO A 706 -4.90 12.53 -16.09
N GLN A 707 -5.15 11.39 -16.74
CA GLN A 707 -4.67 10.08 -16.29
C GLN A 707 -3.43 9.57 -17.07
N ASN A 708 -2.87 10.39 -17.97
CA ASN A 708 -1.69 9.99 -18.74
C ASN A 708 -0.47 9.81 -17.82
N ALA A 709 0.39 8.85 -18.15
CA ALA A 709 1.61 8.56 -17.39
C ALA A 709 2.57 9.76 -17.30
N LEU A 710 2.55 10.65 -18.30
CA LEU A 710 3.39 11.84 -18.34
C LEU A 710 2.83 13.01 -17.54
N ILE A 711 1.66 12.90 -16.94
CA ILE A 711 0.94 14.02 -16.29
C ILE A 711 1.82 14.74 -15.25
N PHE A 712 2.60 13.98 -14.48
CA PHE A 712 3.48 14.56 -13.47
C PHE A 712 4.58 15.38 -14.13
N ARG A 713 5.28 14.80 -15.12
CA ARG A 713 6.36 15.44 -15.88
C ARG A 713 5.87 16.69 -16.61
N VAL A 714 4.71 16.60 -17.24
CA VAL A 714 4.08 17.71 -17.99
C VAL A 714 3.72 18.86 -17.06
N SER A 715 3.11 18.55 -15.90
CA SER A 715 2.75 19.56 -14.90
C SER A 715 4.00 20.22 -14.29
N LEU A 716 5.02 19.44 -14.01
CA LEU A 716 6.30 19.96 -13.53
C LEU A 716 6.94 20.90 -14.55
N ARG A 717 6.96 20.49 -15.82
CA ARG A 717 7.49 21.30 -16.92
C ARG A 717 6.69 22.58 -17.14
N ARG A 718 5.36 22.50 -17.07
CA ARG A 718 4.47 23.67 -17.10
C ARG A 718 4.83 24.66 -15.98
N ALA A 719 5.00 24.18 -14.78
CA ALA A 719 5.38 25.02 -13.64
C ALA A 719 6.76 25.67 -13.82
N GLU A 720 7.72 24.97 -14.41
CA GLU A 720 9.04 25.48 -14.75
C GLU A 720 8.96 26.64 -15.75
N ILE A 721 8.20 26.47 -16.84
CA ILE A 721 8.03 27.51 -17.85
C ILE A 721 7.31 28.73 -17.25
N LEU A 722 6.30 28.51 -16.40
CA LEU A 722 5.62 29.57 -15.68
C LEU A 722 6.59 30.37 -14.78
N ARG A 723 7.54 29.70 -14.12
CA ARG A 723 8.60 30.38 -13.35
C ARG A 723 9.50 31.22 -14.26
N THR A 724 9.88 30.70 -15.42
CA THR A 724 10.68 31.42 -16.41
C THR A 724 9.97 32.70 -16.88
N LEU A 725 8.63 32.64 -17.00
CA LEU A 725 7.78 33.79 -17.32
C LEU A 725 7.56 34.74 -16.12
N GLY A 726 8.12 34.45 -14.93
CA GLY A 726 7.87 35.21 -13.72
C GLY A 726 6.46 35.04 -13.15
N GLN A 727 5.67 34.08 -13.64
CA GLN A 727 4.30 33.80 -13.18
C GLN A 727 4.33 32.77 -12.02
N PHE A 728 5.02 33.14 -10.93
CA PHE A 728 5.29 32.25 -9.81
C PHE A 728 4.01 31.79 -9.07
N ASP A 729 2.98 32.65 -9.00
CA ASP A 729 1.68 32.32 -8.42
C ASP A 729 0.99 31.18 -9.17
N LYS A 730 0.98 31.22 -10.50
CA LYS A 730 0.42 30.16 -11.33
C LYS A 730 1.24 28.88 -11.24
N SER A 731 2.57 29.00 -11.22
CA SER A 731 3.47 27.87 -11.01
C SER A 731 3.17 27.18 -9.67
N LEU A 732 2.99 27.97 -8.61
CA LEU A 732 2.67 27.45 -7.28
C LEU A 732 1.34 26.67 -7.27
N LEU A 733 0.29 27.21 -7.90
CA LEU A 733 -1.00 26.56 -8.01
C LEU A 733 -0.92 25.20 -8.74
N VAL A 734 -0.16 25.12 -9.83
CA VAL A 734 0.07 23.87 -10.57
C VAL A 734 0.77 22.86 -9.70
N LEU A 735 1.82 23.26 -8.98
CA LEU A 735 2.63 22.36 -8.15
C LEU A 735 1.89 21.87 -6.92
N GLU A 736 1.12 22.73 -6.25
CA GLU A 736 0.29 22.34 -5.10
C GLU A 736 -0.80 21.35 -5.51
N GLY A 737 -1.44 21.56 -6.67
CA GLY A 737 -2.37 20.61 -7.25
C GLY A 737 -1.68 19.27 -7.53
N LEU A 738 -0.53 19.29 -8.19
CA LEU A 738 0.23 18.10 -8.55
C LEU A 738 0.64 17.27 -7.33
N ILE A 739 1.18 17.93 -6.30
CA ILE A 739 1.63 17.27 -5.05
C ILE A 739 0.45 16.65 -4.31
N ARG A 740 -0.71 17.35 -4.27
CA ARG A 740 -1.93 16.86 -3.64
C ARG A 740 -2.51 15.65 -4.39
N ASP A 741 -2.57 15.73 -5.72
CA ASP A 741 -3.26 14.74 -6.55
C ASP A 741 -2.40 13.50 -6.83
N LYS A 742 -1.07 13.62 -6.74
CA LYS A 742 -0.10 12.54 -6.96
C LYS A 742 0.93 12.45 -5.82
N PRO A 743 0.50 12.19 -4.59
CA PRO A 743 1.35 12.25 -3.40
C PRO A 743 2.43 11.16 -3.36
N THR A 744 2.30 10.10 -4.15
CA THR A 744 3.20 8.95 -4.19
C THR A 744 4.06 8.87 -5.44
N ASP A 745 4.04 9.90 -6.28
CA ASP A 745 4.86 9.90 -7.49
C ASP A 745 6.36 9.98 -7.13
N PRO A 746 7.21 9.17 -7.75
CA PRO A 746 8.66 9.20 -7.51
C PRO A 746 9.31 10.56 -7.74
N SER A 747 8.73 11.37 -8.62
CA SER A 747 9.21 12.72 -8.92
C SER A 747 8.62 13.82 -8.01
N ARG A 748 7.88 13.44 -6.96
CA ARG A 748 7.35 14.39 -5.98
C ARG A 748 8.43 15.28 -5.36
N PRO A 749 9.64 14.78 -5.00
CA PRO A 749 10.69 15.65 -4.46
C PRO A 749 11.05 16.80 -5.40
N GLN A 750 11.09 16.57 -6.73
CA GLN A 750 11.32 17.62 -7.71
C GLN A 750 10.19 18.65 -7.73
N ALA A 751 8.93 18.20 -7.59
CA ALA A 751 7.79 19.12 -7.51
C ALA A 751 7.80 19.95 -6.23
N GLU A 752 8.16 19.37 -5.08
CA GLU A 752 8.34 20.10 -3.82
C GLU A 752 9.48 21.13 -3.94
N MET A 753 10.60 20.77 -4.58
CA MET A 753 11.70 21.69 -4.87
C MET A 753 11.23 22.84 -5.77
N ALA A 754 10.55 22.55 -6.85
CA ALA A 754 9.99 23.52 -7.76
C ALA A 754 8.98 24.45 -7.08
N ARG A 755 8.21 23.91 -6.11
CA ARG A 755 7.30 24.71 -5.28
C ARG A 755 8.06 25.69 -4.38
N ALA A 756 9.11 25.23 -3.74
CA ALA A 756 9.97 26.09 -2.93
C ALA A 756 10.65 27.18 -3.80
N ASP A 757 11.11 26.81 -5.00
CA ASP A 757 11.66 27.78 -5.99
C ASP A 757 10.62 28.82 -6.39
N SER A 758 9.34 28.43 -6.56
CA SER A 758 8.27 29.37 -6.89
C SER A 758 7.99 30.34 -5.74
N LEU A 759 7.99 29.85 -4.49
CA LEU A 759 7.85 30.71 -3.29
C LEU A 759 9.00 31.70 -3.18
N PHE A 760 10.21 31.28 -3.44
CA PHE A 760 11.38 32.14 -3.42
C PHE A 760 11.35 33.17 -4.56
N GLY A 761 10.98 32.75 -5.78
CA GLY A 761 10.79 33.65 -6.92
C GLY A 761 9.73 34.75 -6.65
N MET A 762 8.63 34.38 -5.99
CA MET A 762 7.62 35.37 -5.54
C MET A 762 8.20 36.39 -4.54
N ALA A 763 9.06 35.95 -3.65
CA ALA A 763 9.72 36.85 -2.69
C ALA A 763 10.69 37.81 -3.39
N GLN A 764 11.45 37.32 -4.36
CA GLN A 764 12.35 38.14 -5.18
C GLN A 764 11.58 39.13 -6.06
N GLN A 765 10.53 38.66 -6.74
CA GLN A 765 9.67 39.54 -7.57
C GLN A 765 9.00 40.65 -6.74
N TRP A 766 8.60 40.34 -5.50
CA TRP A 766 8.08 41.32 -4.57
C TRP A 766 9.14 42.37 -4.24
N ARG A 767 10.37 41.95 -3.93
CA ARG A 767 11.51 42.84 -3.70
C ARG A 767 11.73 43.78 -4.88
N ASP A 768 11.76 43.23 -6.10
CA ASP A 768 12.04 44.00 -7.31
C ASP A 768 10.97 45.08 -7.61
N ARG A 769 9.71 44.79 -7.22
CA ARG A 769 8.58 45.74 -7.37
C ARG A 769 8.49 46.81 -6.27
N ASN A 770 8.87 46.44 -5.04
CA ASN A 770 8.61 47.25 -3.85
C ASN A 770 9.90 47.83 -3.21
N GLY A 771 11.07 47.46 -3.75
CA GLY A 771 12.37 47.92 -3.21
C GLY A 771 12.79 47.24 -1.91
N GLN A 772 11.92 46.45 -1.29
CA GLN A 772 12.17 45.76 -0.02
C GLN A 772 11.74 44.30 -0.09
N LEU A 773 12.51 43.44 0.53
CA LEU A 773 12.21 42.02 0.62
C LEU A 773 11.10 41.74 1.66
N ASP A 774 10.07 41.00 1.30
CA ASP A 774 9.02 40.57 2.22
C ASP A 774 9.53 39.39 3.08
N ARG A 775 9.78 39.68 4.36
CA ARG A 775 10.28 38.68 5.33
C ARG A 775 9.38 37.45 5.43
N GLN A 776 8.07 37.58 5.34
CA GLN A 776 7.13 36.48 5.46
C GLN A 776 7.22 35.54 4.24
N ARG A 777 7.33 36.11 3.03
CA ARG A 777 7.47 35.31 1.80
C ARG A 777 8.79 34.54 1.78
N VAL A 778 9.89 35.18 2.16
CA VAL A 778 11.20 34.55 2.28
C VAL A 778 11.18 33.41 3.32
N SER A 779 10.56 33.64 4.48
CA SER A 779 10.46 32.63 5.52
C SER A 779 9.64 31.40 5.08
N ARG A 780 8.60 31.61 4.26
CA ARG A 780 7.83 30.49 3.66
C ARG A 780 8.69 29.67 2.70
N ALA A 781 9.50 30.32 1.89
CA ALA A 781 10.43 29.62 1.00
C ALA A 781 11.49 28.84 1.79
N ALA A 782 12.09 29.47 2.82
CA ALA A 782 13.06 28.82 3.70
C ALA A 782 12.47 27.55 4.35
N ALA A 783 11.27 27.65 4.94
CA ALA A 783 10.58 26.51 5.55
C ALA A 783 10.20 25.41 4.53
N ALA A 784 10.02 25.75 3.26
CA ALA A 784 9.79 24.75 2.23
C ALA A 784 11.07 23.99 1.89
N TYR A 785 12.22 24.68 1.71
CA TYR A 785 13.50 24.04 1.47
C TYR A 785 13.98 23.20 2.67
N GLU A 786 13.77 23.71 3.89
CA GLU A 786 14.04 22.96 5.13
C GLU A 786 13.33 21.62 5.13
N ARG A 787 12.02 21.62 4.88
CA ARG A 787 11.24 20.38 4.83
C ARG A 787 11.75 19.41 3.77
N ILE A 788 12.18 19.90 2.62
CA ILE A 788 12.75 19.05 1.58
C ILE A 788 14.06 18.43 2.06
N ALA A 789 14.94 19.24 2.61
CA ALA A 789 16.24 18.80 3.10
C ALA A 789 16.14 17.75 4.23
N GLU A 790 15.14 17.90 5.11
CA GLU A 790 14.94 17.01 6.25
C GLU A 790 14.10 15.77 5.92
N ALA A 791 13.10 15.87 5.03
CA ALA A 791 12.19 14.77 4.70
C ALA A 791 12.76 13.81 3.64
N TRP A 792 13.49 14.34 2.65
CA TRP A 792 13.93 13.59 1.46
C TRP A 792 15.44 13.33 1.46
N ALA A 793 16.10 13.69 2.55
CA ALA A 793 17.53 13.64 2.72
C ALA A 793 18.18 12.27 2.54
N LYS A 794 17.40 11.20 2.58
CA LYS A 794 17.92 9.83 2.57
C LYS A 794 18.00 9.21 1.17
N ASP A 795 17.37 9.82 0.17
CA ASP A 795 17.12 9.16 -1.11
C ASP A 795 17.92 9.75 -2.29
N SER A 796 18.51 10.93 -2.16
CA SER A 796 19.33 11.55 -3.21
C SER A 796 20.28 12.58 -2.65
N ASP A 797 21.56 12.26 -2.62
CA ASP A 797 22.64 13.18 -2.18
C ASP A 797 22.63 14.49 -3.00
N ASP A 798 22.40 14.43 -4.30
CA ASP A 798 22.37 15.60 -5.18
C ASP A 798 21.24 16.58 -4.81
N MET A 799 20.04 16.08 -4.66
CA MET A 799 18.86 16.90 -4.32
C MET A 799 18.96 17.46 -2.90
N GLN A 800 19.54 16.71 -1.98
CA GLN A 800 19.75 17.16 -0.62
C GLN A 800 20.70 18.37 -0.58
N ILE A 801 21.81 18.30 -1.31
CA ILE A 801 22.78 19.40 -1.41
C ILE A 801 22.14 20.64 -2.06
N GLU A 802 21.34 20.44 -3.10
CA GLU A 802 20.55 21.50 -3.71
C GLU A 802 19.60 22.17 -2.71
N ALA A 803 18.87 21.37 -1.93
CA ALA A 803 17.94 21.88 -0.92
C ALA A 803 18.66 22.66 0.17
N TRP A 804 19.78 22.17 0.70
CA TRP A 804 20.58 22.89 1.68
C TRP A 804 21.13 24.20 1.14
N TYR A 805 21.66 24.19 -0.08
CA TYR A 805 22.12 25.42 -0.74
C TYR A 805 21.00 26.46 -0.83
N LYS A 806 19.86 26.08 -1.37
CA LYS A 806 18.72 26.98 -1.56
C LYS A 806 18.11 27.45 -0.23
N TRP A 807 18.08 26.59 0.77
CA TRP A 807 17.66 26.96 2.13
C TRP A 807 18.61 28.01 2.72
N ALA A 808 19.90 27.74 2.69
CA ALA A 808 20.90 28.70 3.16
C ALA A 808 20.85 30.03 2.39
N LEU A 809 20.74 30.00 1.06
CA LEU A 809 20.58 31.19 0.24
C LEU A 809 19.34 32.01 0.66
N THR A 810 18.22 31.32 0.93
CA THR A 810 16.98 31.98 1.37
C THR A 810 17.16 32.65 2.75
N LEU A 811 17.89 32.02 3.65
CA LEU A 811 18.24 32.60 4.95
C LEU A 811 19.17 33.83 4.80
N ILE A 812 20.15 33.77 3.92
CA ILE A 812 21.02 34.90 3.61
C ILE A 812 20.21 36.07 3.05
N GLU A 813 19.30 35.83 2.12
CA GLU A 813 18.39 36.88 1.64
C GLU A 813 17.48 37.42 2.77
N ARG A 814 17.00 36.59 3.69
CA ARG A 814 16.26 37.01 4.87
C ARG A 814 17.11 37.92 5.77
N SER A 815 18.37 37.56 5.97
CA SER A 815 19.29 38.35 6.81
C SER A 815 19.50 39.79 6.32
N ARG A 816 19.26 40.06 5.03
CA ARG A 816 19.28 41.42 4.47
C ARG A 816 18.14 42.30 4.92
N THR A 817 17.06 41.72 5.47
CA THR A 817 15.91 42.43 6.06
C THR A 817 16.05 42.62 7.58
N GLU A 818 17.08 42.05 8.14
CA GLU A 818 17.37 42.03 9.57
C GLU A 818 18.54 42.99 9.87
N THR A 819 18.73 43.37 11.13
CA THR A 819 19.80 44.29 11.54
C THR A 819 20.59 43.71 12.71
N GLY A 820 21.86 44.10 12.82
CA GLY A 820 22.71 43.80 13.95
C GLY A 820 22.85 42.27 14.25
N LEU A 821 22.60 41.92 15.50
CA LEU A 821 22.77 40.54 15.98
C LEU A 821 21.79 39.53 15.32
N GLU A 822 20.59 39.97 14.97
CA GLU A 822 19.60 39.12 14.31
C GLU A 822 20.10 38.68 12.93
N ALA A 823 20.57 39.64 12.12
CA ALA A 823 21.14 39.34 10.80
C ALA A 823 22.37 38.40 10.90
N ALA A 824 23.24 38.63 11.87
CA ALA A 824 24.41 37.78 12.09
C ALA A 824 24.01 36.35 12.53
N ALA A 825 23.00 36.20 13.38
CA ALA A 825 22.48 34.91 13.80
C ALA A 825 21.89 34.12 12.62
N THR A 826 21.08 34.78 11.76
CA THR A 826 20.49 34.16 10.57
C THR A 826 21.57 33.72 9.57
N ARG A 827 22.61 34.53 9.33
CA ARG A 827 23.74 34.14 8.50
C ARG A 827 24.55 32.99 9.13
N GLY A 828 24.68 32.98 10.45
CA GLY A 828 25.30 31.88 11.18
C GLY A 828 24.57 30.56 11.03
N GLU A 829 23.23 30.61 11.01
CA GLU A 829 22.37 29.45 10.70
C GLU A 829 22.59 28.97 9.25
N ALA A 830 22.60 29.89 8.29
CA ALA A 830 22.87 29.55 6.89
C ALA A 830 24.23 28.86 6.73
N ARG A 831 25.29 29.36 7.42
CA ARG A 831 26.62 28.74 7.40
C ARG A 831 26.58 27.30 7.94
N LYS A 832 25.84 27.05 9.03
CA LYS A 832 25.67 25.69 9.57
C LYS A 832 25.03 24.73 8.56
N ILE A 833 24.04 25.20 7.81
CA ILE A 833 23.37 24.41 6.77
C ILE A 833 24.33 24.11 5.62
N LEU A 834 25.11 25.12 5.17
CA LEU A 834 26.11 24.92 4.13
C LEU A 834 27.22 23.96 4.54
N LEU A 835 27.59 23.94 5.82
CA LEU A 835 28.53 22.95 6.35
C LEU A 835 27.98 21.52 6.28
N ARG A 836 26.65 21.32 6.42
CA ARG A 836 26.04 20.00 6.21
C ARG A 836 26.24 19.52 4.77
N ALA A 837 26.09 20.41 3.78
CA ALA A 837 26.35 20.09 2.38
C ALA A 837 27.81 19.65 2.13
N LEU A 838 28.74 20.07 2.95
CA LEU A 838 30.15 19.71 2.87
C LEU A 838 30.55 18.44 3.62
N GLY A 839 29.57 17.70 4.17
CA GLY A 839 29.82 16.42 4.84
C GLY A 839 29.63 16.44 6.36
N ALA A 840 28.85 17.37 6.88
CA ALA A 840 28.36 17.43 8.28
C ALA A 840 29.43 17.51 9.39
N LEU A 841 30.64 17.92 9.08
CA LEU A 841 31.73 18.04 10.07
C LEU A 841 31.93 19.49 10.50
N ARG A 842 32.19 19.72 11.79
CA ARG A 842 32.52 21.02 12.37
C ARG A 842 33.74 21.68 11.70
N ASP A 843 34.62 20.85 11.10
CA ASP A 843 35.77 21.25 10.32
C ASP A 843 35.64 20.69 8.91
N ALA A 844 34.91 21.41 8.02
CA ALA A 844 34.84 21.06 6.61
C ALA A 844 36.24 21.10 6.00
N THR A 845 36.85 19.93 5.88
CA THR A 845 38.14 19.78 5.25
C THR A 845 37.97 19.56 3.74
N ALA A 846 38.98 19.95 2.96
CA ALA A 846 38.99 19.63 1.52
C ALA A 846 38.83 18.13 1.25
N ARG A 847 39.22 17.26 2.18
CA ARG A 847 39.03 15.81 2.08
C ARG A 847 37.57 15.41 2.21
N ALA A 848 36.82 15.94 3.18
CA ALA A 848 35.39 15.65 3.32
C ALA A 848 34.57 16.12 2.11
N ALA A 849 34.92 17.30 1.57
CA ALA A 849 34.32 17.81 0.34
C ALA A 849 34.68 16.96 -0.90
N ALA A 850 35.91 16.42 -0.96
CA ALA A 850 36.32 15.52 -2.04
C ALA A 850 35.58 14.17 -1.95
N ASP A 851 35.43 13.59 -0.77
CA ASP A 851 34.69 12.35 -0.55
C ASP A 851 33.18 12.53 -0.91
N THR A 852 32.62 13.69 -0.60
CA THR A 852 31.25 14.03 -0.99
C THR A 852 31.16 14.21 -2.51
N ALA A 853 32.06 14.98 -3.13
CA ALA A 853 32.05 15.21 -4.57
C ALA A 853 32.18 13.91 -5.41
N GLY A 854 32.93 12.92 -4.87
CA GLY A 854 33.10 11.62 -5.53
C GLY A 854 31.82 10.78 -5.64
N ARG A 855 30.81 11.07 -4.82
CA ARG A 855 29.51 10.37 -4.81
C ARG A 855 28.43 11.07 -5.62
N LEU A 856 28.69 12.30 -6.05
CA LEU A 856 27.70 13.16 -6.69
C LEU A 856 27.74 13.07 -8.22
N SER A 857 26.59 13.30 -8.83
CA SER A 857 26.48 13.58 -10.26
C SER A 857 27.17 14.91 -10.62
N SER A 858 27.23 15.23 -11.90
CA SER A 858 27.72 16.56 -12.36
C SER A 858 26.88 17.72 -11.81
N GLU A 859 25.57 17.50 -11.67
CA GLU A 859 24.65 18.49 -11.12
C GLU A 859 24.84 18.65 -9.61
N GLY A 860 24.93 17.55 -8.87
CA GLY A 860 25.24 17.60 -7.44
C GLY A 860 26.55 18.27 -7.13
N ARG A 861 27.61 18.05 -7.95
CA ARG A 861 28.90 18.77 -7.83
C ARG A 861 28.75 20.27 -8.08
N LEU A 862 27.88 20.69 -8.99
CA LEU A 862 27.57 22.10 -9.21
C LEU A 862 26.95 22.72 -7.95
N TRP A 863 25.96 22.05 -7.34
CA TRP A 863 25.33 22.53 -6.11
C TRP A 863 26.31 22.54 -4.92
N LEU A 864 27.17 21.53 -4.80
CA LEU A 864 28.22 21.51 -3.80
C LEU A 864 29.19 22.70 -3.97
N SER A 865 29.64 22.96 -5.18
CA SER A 865 30.50 24.11 -5.47
C SER A 865 29.82 25.44 -5.11
N ARG A 866 28.55 25.61 -5.50
CA ARG A 866 27.75 26.79 -5.14
C ARG A 866 27.63 26.95 -3.63
N SER A 867 27.48 25.84 -2.90
CA SER A 867 27.40 25.86 -1.44
C SER A 867 28.71 26.36 -0.81
N VAL A 868 29.85 25.90 -1.32
CA VAL A 868 31.17 26.37 -0.86
C VAL A 868 31.37 27.85 -1.15
N LEU A 869 31.03 28.30 -2.37
CA LEU A 869 31.14 29.70 -2.75
C LEU A 869 30.22 30.59 -1.89
N LEU A 870 28.96 30.19 -1.70
CA LEU A 870 27.99 30.92 -0.89
C LEU A 870 28.45 31.00 0.59
N MET A 871 29.05 29.92 1.11
CA MET A 871 29.64 29.92 2.46
C MET A 871 30.78 30.94 2.57
N ALA A 872 31.70 30.96 1.58
CA ALA A 872 32.80 31.89 1.55
C ALA A 872 32.33 33.35 1.47
N GLU A 873 31.34 33.64 0.59
CA GLU A 873 30.72 34.96 0.47
C GLU A 873 30.01 35.39 1.74
N THR A 874 29.34 34.46 2.45
CA THR A 874 28.69 34.75 3.73
C THR A 874 29.70 35.09 4.81
N CYS A 875 30.87 34.43 4.84
CA CYS A 875 31.96 34.75 5.72
C CYS A 875 32.58 36.14 5.40
N GLU A 876 32.68 36.50 4.09
CA GLU A 876 33.12 37.86 3.70
C GLU A 876 32.12 38.93 4.19
N LEU A 877 30.80 38.67 4.12
CA LEU A 877 29.77 39.59 4.62
C LEU A 877 29.85 39.80 6.14
N ASP A 878 30.25 38.77 6.89
CA ASP A 878 30.42 38.82 8.34
C ASP A 878 31.79 39.37 8.76
N GLY A 879 32.69 39.65 7.81
CA GLY A 879 34.07 40.07 8.08
C GLY A 879 35.02 38.95 8.48
N ASP A 880 34.59 37.70 8.44
CA ASP A 880 35.34 36.49 8.79
C ASP A 880 36.29 36.08 7.65
N ARG A 881 37.25 36.94 7.38
CA ARG A 881 38.18 36.77 6.25
C ARG A 881 38.96 35.47 6.28
N ALA A 882 39.34 34.99 7.47
CA ALA A 882 40.07 33.74 7.61
C ALA A 882 39.25 32.53 7.17
N GLU A 883 37.98 32.49 7.59
CA GLU A 883 37.03 31.46 7.19
C GLU A 883 36.68 31.54 5.71
N ALA A 884 36.51 32.76 5.16
CA ALA A 884 36.29 32.96 3.73
C ALA A 884 37.42 32.39 2.87
N ILE A 885 38.70 32.66 3.27
CA ILE A 885 39.86 32.11 2.61
C ILE A 885 39.88 30.57 2.72
N ALA A 886 39.57 30.04 3.89
CA ALA A 886 39.50 28.57 4.09
C ALA A 886 38.47 27.93 3.17
N ALA A 887 37.29 28.53 3.09
CA ALA A 887 36.19 28.04 2.22
C ALA A 887 36.58 28.07 0.72
N TYR A 888 37.11 29.17 0.20
CA TYR A 888 37.55 29.21 -1.20
C TYR A 888 38.66 28.20 -1.52
N LYS A 889 39.56 27.93 -0.55
CA LYS A 889 40.59 26.91 -0.71
C LYS A 889 40.02 25.50 -0.83
N ILE A 890 38.81 25.20 -0.33
CA ILE A 890 38.19 23.88 -0.47
C ILE A 890 38.08 23.51 -1.94
N ILE A 891 37.54 24.40 -2.79
CA ILE A 891 37.36 24.13 -4.24
C ILE A 891 38.75 23.88 -4.88
N VAL A 892 39.72 24.74 -4.60
CA VAL A 892 41.04 24.61 -5.18
C VAL A 892 41.72 23.31 -4.79
N ASN A 893 41.65 22.96 -3.49
CA ASN A 893 42.32 21.77 -2.97
C ASN A 893 41.61 20.48 -3.44
N VAL A 894 40.28 20.46 -3.51
CA VAL A 894 39.51 19.32 -4.06
C VAL A 894 39.93 19.09 -5.51
N ASN A 895 40.01 20.14 -6.32
CA ASN A 895 40.35 20.03 -7.73
C ASN A 895 41.81 19.64 -7.98
N GLN A 896 42.74 20.00 -7.09
CA GLN A 896 44.16 19.58 -7.15
C GLN A 896 44.33 18.08 -6.92
N GLY A 897 43.46 17.44 -6.17
CA GLY A 897 43.48 16.00 -5.89
C GLY A 897 42.73 15.13 -6.91
N GLN A 898 42.03 15.72 -7.87
CA GLN A 898 41.19 14.95 -8.82
C GLN A 898 41.85 14.71 -10.17
N PRO A 899 41.93 13.42 -10.60
CA PRO A 899 42.66 13.05 -11.82
C PRO A 899 41.94 13.43 -13.12
N SER A 900 40.61 13.61 -13.14
CA SER A 900 39.84 13.90 -14.35
C SER A 900 39.06 15.21 -14.23
N ALA A 901 38.84 15.85 -15.40
CA ALA A 901 38.03 17.06 -15.49
C ALA A 901 36.57 16.80 -15.07
N GLN A 902 36.09 15.58 -15.23
CA GLN A 902 34.71 15.17 -14.90
C GLN A 902 34.43 15.06 -13.40
N SER A 903 35.47 14.88 -12.57
CA SER A 903 35.35 14.79 -11.10
C SER A 903 35.64 16.12 -10.39
N ARG A 904 35.97 17.19 -11.10
CA ARG A 904 36.29 18.49 -10.52
C ARG A 904 35.05 19.27 -10.13
N LEU A 905 35.17 20.07 -9.07
CA LEU A 905 34.15 21.06 -8.70
C LEU A 905 34.24 22.26 -9.66
N PRO A 906 33.12 22.74 -10.22
CA PRO A 906 33.10 23.96 -11.00
C PRO A 906 33.45 25.20 -10.13
N GLY A 907 33.76 26.34 -10.77
CA GLY A 907 34.00 27.59 -10.07
C GLY A 907 35.45 27.78 -9.53
N GLN A 908 36.42 26.97 -9.96
CA GLN A 908 37.81 27.09 -9.54
C GLN A 908 38.41 28.48 -9.84
N SER A 909 38.20 29.02 -11.03
CA SER A 909 38.68 30.37 -11.43
C SER A 909 38.09 31.47 -10.54
N THR A 910 36.83 31.35 -10.16
CA THR A 910 36.17 32.28 -9.25
C THR A 910 36.80 32.20 -7.86
N ALA A 911 37.03 31.01 -7.33
CA ALA A 911 37.65 30.79 -6.03
C ALA A 911 39.11 31.34 -6.00
N GLU A 912 39.91 31.09 -7.05
CA GLU A 912 41.28 31.60 -7.19
C GLU A 912 41.32 33.12 -7.27
N SER A 913 40.46 33.74 -8.05
CA SER A 913 40.36 35.20 -8.18
C SER A 913 39.99 35.85 -6.83
N LYS A 914 39.02 35.30 -6.11
CA LYS A 914 38.61 35.77 -4.79
C LYS A 914 39.75 35.59 -3.75
N LEU A 915 40.45 34.47 -3.79
CA LEU A 915 41.62 34.24 -2.93
C LEU A 915 42.75 35.25 -3.18
N ALA A 916 43.01 35.60 -4.45
CA ALA A 916 43.98 36.62 -4.81
C ALA A 916 43.56 38.00 -4.26
N THR A 917 42.32 38.39 -4.45
CA THR A 917 41.77 39.64 -3.93
C THR A 917 41.88 39.76 -2.41
N LEU A 918 41.46 38.69 -1.70
CA LEU A 918 41.53 38.65 -0.24
C LEU A 918 42.98 38.67 0.28
N ARG A 919 43.95 38.07 -0.41
CA ARG A 919 45.36 38.14 -0.04
C ARG A 919 45.94 39.53 -0.28
N ASN A 920 45.66 40.17 -1.40
CA ASN A 920 46.21 41.49 -1.75
C ASN A 920 45.66 42.62 -0.89
N SER A 921 44.43 42.54 -0.38
CA SER A 921 43.84 43.50 0.54
C SER A 921 44.48 43.44 1.97
N SER A 922 45.30 42.38 2.24
CA SER A 922 46.10 42.28 3.47
C SER A 922 47.45 43.03 3.42
N SER A 923 47.93 43.35 2.21
CA SER A 923 49.23 44.02 2.03
C SER A 923 49.15 45.54 2.05
N ASN A 924 47.93 46.13 2.04
CA ASN A 924 47.73 47.56 2.21
C ASN A 924 46.82 47.84 3.41
N PRO A 925 47.34 48.15 4.58
CA PRO A 925 46.51 48.63 5.69
C PRO A 925 45.89 49.98 5.29
N PRO A 926 44.61 50.25 5.65
CA PRO A 926 43.98 51.52 5.36
C PRO A 926 44.83 52.60 6.04
N LYS A 927 45.20 53.64 5.28
CA LYS A 927 45.80 54.86 5.86
C LYS A 927 44.78 55.42 6.87
N PRO A 928 45.21 55.71 8.11
CA PRO A 928 44.34 56.33 9.07
C PRO A 928 43.89 57.69 8.53
N GLN A 929 42.61 57.92 8.41
CA GLN A 929 42.01 59.26 8.27
C GLN A 929 41.98 59.95 9.60
#